data_108bd731dde39b5c6242f8dd1dfef381
#
_entry.id   108bd731dde39b5c6242f8dd1dfef381
#
_cell.length_a   1.000
_cell.length_b   1.000
_cell.length_c   1.000
_cell.angle_alpha   90.00
_cell.angle_beta   90.00
_cell.angle_gamma   90.00
#
_symmetry.space_group_name_H-M   'P 1'
#
loop_
_entity.id
_entity.type
_entity.pdbx_description
1 polymer ?
#
loop_
_entity_poly.entity_id
_entity_poly.type
_entity_poly.pdbx_seq_one_letter_code
_entity_poly.pdbx_strand_id
1 'polypeptide(L)'
;MKTEKYNVTGMTCAACQANVTRCVSKLEGVEEVNVSLLANQMTVSYDESKVGEEDIIQAVEKIGYGASSLEQQPATAQSKGGFRSEWQARQDQAMNSQKQMKRRLISSIVLLVPLMYIAMGSMMGLPVPWFFVGMENSLVNALAQLLLTIPVLFINRHFFQTGFKALWHRAPNMDSLVAIGSGASLVYGLFAMFRLAYGFGHGDMELVHEYAHALYFESAAMILTLVTVGKYLEARSKSKTGDALGKLVDLAPKTAVVLRGGVEQTIPAEQVVAGDIVVIRPGEGIPVDGVVTEGHGYVDQAAITGESIPVEKNPGDQVISATINKNGTFQFQASKVGEDTTLSQIIRLVDEASNSKAPIARLADKVSGVFVPVVIAIAIVTAIVWLIAGMGFEFALSNAISVLVISCPCALGLATPVAIMVGTGKAAEMGILIKSAESLENLHNVDTIVLDKTGTITSGHPAVTDVLPLDRSLTEGQFLAEAAAAEFGSEHPLAQAVVERAQLLGLSLPKVEAFEAVAGRGIRAKVNGREYLAGNLAFLEENHQPATLEERSAAKSVVNKLAQEGKTPLLFLRNGKLLGVIAVADTIRETSRAAIQRFNEMGLHVVMLTGDNKVTAEAIRKELGIEQAISDVLPTQKEAHIRSLQEEGHKVAMVGDGINDAPALTRADIGIAIGAGTDIAIESADVVLMKDSLDDVAAAIDLSRAVVRNIHMNLFWAFFYNVLGIPLAAGVLYPAFQLRLSPMIGSAAMSLSSVCVVTNALRLRFFKRKGAPLAEKSAPALEASHTDTDNQTAPVEEIPQEPENEKGSSEMKKVLTVEGMMCAHCQAHVQKALAGVEGVTEAVVDLESKKATVTLAQDVADQVLLDAVTEAGYTPVSCETLA
;
A
#
# COMPACT_ATOMS: atom_id res chain seq x y z
N MET A 1 0.08 -2.67 -32.38
CA MET A 1 -0.85 -2.92 -31.28
C MET A 1 -1.10 -1.65 -30.52
N LYS A 2 -2.32 -1.39 -30.13
CA LYS A 2 -2.73 -0.20 -29.36
C LYS A 2 -3.37 -0.64 -28.06
N THR A 3 -3.02 0.03 -26.97
CA THR A 3 -3.65 -0.19 -25.66
C THR A 3 -4.40 1.08 -25.28
N GLU A 4 -5.70 0.97 -25.08
CA GLU A 4 -6.57 2.11 -24.76
C GLU A 4 -7.40 1.86 -23.51
N LYS A 5 -7.72 2.96 -22.82
CA LYS A 5 -8.57 2.95 -21.62
C LYS A 5 -9.96 3.51 -21.95
N TYR A 6 -10.98 2.80 -21.48
CA TYR A 6 -12.39 3.17 -21.65
C TYR A 6 -13.06 3.31 -20.29
N ASN A 7 -13.92 4.29 -20.15
CA ASN A 7 -14.84 4.38 -19.01
C ASN A 7 -16.05 3.49 -19.29
N VAL A 8 -16.41 2.58 -18.40
CA VAL A 8 -17.53 1.65 -18.55
C VAL A 8 -18.58 1.95 -17.51
N THR A 9 -19.79 2.35 -17.94
CA THR A 9 -20.89 2.71 -17.05
C THR A 9 -21.93 1.58 -16.95
N GLY A 10 -22.59 1.47 -15.79
CA GLY A 10 -23.65 0.48 -15.57
C GLY A 10 -23.16 -0.85 -14.96
N MET A 11 -21.87 -1.03 -14.73
CA MET A 11 -21.37 -2.21 -14.01
C MET A 11 -21.69 -2.11 -12.52
N THR A 12 -22.32 -3.15 -11.97
CA THR A 12 -22.74 -3.17 -10.56
C THR A 12 -22.23 -4.38 -9.78
N CYS A 13 -21.67 -5.39 -10.46
CA CYS A 13 -21.24 -6.64 -9.85
C CYS A 13 -20.19 -7.38 -10.71
N ALA A 14 -19.56 -8.41 -10.15
CA ALA A 14 -18.58 -9.26 -10.85
C ALA A 14 -19.14 -9.94 -12.11
N ALA A 15 -20.44 -10.33 -12.11
CA ALA A 15 -21.06 -10.88 -13.32
C ALA A 15 -21.13 -9.85 -14.45
N CYS A 16 -21.36 -8.55 -14.14
CA CYS A 16 -21.31 -7.47 -15.12
C CYS A 16 -19.91 -7.36 -15.74
N GLN A 17 -18.89 -7.35 -14.89
CA GLN A 17 -17.48 -7.31 -15.28
C GLN A 17 -17.13 -8.51 -16.19
N ALA A 18 -17.51 -9.73 -15.78
CA ALA A 18 -17.28 -10.93 -16.58
C ALA A 18 -17.99 -10.88 -17.94
N ASN A 19 -19.22 -10.33 -18.01
CA ASN A 19 -19.97 -10.19 -19.24
C ASN A 19 -19.29 -9.18 -20.19
N VAL A 20 -18.82 -8.04 -19.70
CA VAL A 20 -18.06 -7.05 -20.48
C VAL A 20 -16.75 -7.66 -20.98
N THR A 21 -15.96 -8.28 -20.11
CA THR A 21 -14.71 -8.97 -20.48
C THR A 21 -14.97 -9.98 -21.61
N ARG A 22 -15.98 -10.87 -21.43
CA ARG A 22 -16.33 -11.89 -22.41
C ARG A 22 -16.78 -11.33 -23.75
N CYS A 23 -17.50 -10.21 -23.76
CA CYS A 23 -18.02 -9.61 -24.98
C CYS A 23 -16.89 -9.00 -25.80
N VAL A 24 -16.02 -8.24 -25.17
CA VAL A 24 -14.90 -7.57 -25.84
C VAL A 24 -13.80 -8.55 -26.26
N SER A 25 -13.49 -9.56 -25.44
CA SER A 25 -12.51 -10.62 -25.79
C SER A 25 -12.92 -11.51 -26.97
N LYS A 26 -14.18 -11.43 -27.42
CA LYS A 26 -14.66 -12.17 -28.60
C LYS A 26 -14.45 -11.41 -29.91
N LEU A 27 -14.09 -10.16 -29.87
CA LEU A 27 -13.81 -9.37 -31.06
C LEU A 27 -12.50 -9.86 -31.69
N GLU A 28 -12.51 -10.09 -32.98
CA GLU A 28 -11.34 -10.52 -33.72
C GLU A 28 -10.31 -9.39 -33.78
N GLY A 29 -9.12 -9.60 -33.25
CA GLY A 29 -8.07 -8.58 -33.13
C GLY A 29 -7.87 -8.02 -31.73
N VAL A 30 -8.69 -8.41 -30.76
CA VAL A 30 -8.47 -8.08 -29.34
C VAL A 30 -7.60 -9.16 -28.72
N GLU A 31 -6.47 -8.77 -28.11
CA GLU A 31 -5.57 -9.69 -27.43
C GLU A 31 -5.81 -9.77 -25.93
N GLU A 32 -5.91 -8.60 -25.29
CA GLU A 32 -6.11 -8.54 -23.85
C GLU A 32 -7.21 -7.55 -23.47
N VAL A 33 -8.05 -7.95 -22.53
CA VAL A 33 -9.10 -7.10 -21.93
C VAL A 33 -9.02 -7.17 -20.43
N ASN A 34 -8.74 -6.04 -19.82
CA ASN A 34 -8.76 -5.89 -18.38
C ASN A 34 -9.88 -4.93 -17.99
N VAL A 35 -10.93 -5.44 -17.31
CA VAL A 35 -12.07 -4.65 -16.83
C VAL A 35 -11.97 -4.51 -15.32
N SER A 36 -11.98 -3.29 -14.79
CA SER A 36 -11.99 -2.99 -13.37
C SER A 36 -13.38 -2.53 -12.93
N LEU A 37 -14.02 -3.31 -12.06
CA LEU A 37 -15.30 -2.94 -11.43
C LEU A 37 -15.13 -1.79 -10.43
N LEU A 38 -13.96 -1.67 -9.81
CA LEU A 38 -13.68 -0.64 -8.81
C LEU A 38 -13.49 0.73 -9.47
N ALA A 39 -12.71 0.77 -10.55
CA ALA A 39 -12.45 1.99 -11.30
C ALA A 39 -13.56 2.34 -12.30
N ASN A 40 -14.51 1.42 -12.58
CA ASN A 40 -15.45 1.50 -13.70
C ASN A 40 -14.74 1.73 -15.04
N GLN A 41 -13.60 1.10 -15.24
CA GLN A 41 -12.74 1.25 -16.41
C GLN A 41 -12.45 -0.09 -17.06
N MET A 42 -12.10 -0.03 -18.34
CA MET A 42 -11.67 -1.15 -19.14
C MET A 42 -10.42 -0.73 -19.91
N THR A 43 -9.38 -1.54 -19.85
CA THR A 43 -8.19 -1.41 -20.70
C THR A 43 -8.24 -2.52 -21.74
N VAL A 44 -8.07 -2.18 -22.99
CA VAL A 44 -8.11 -3.13 -24.11
C VAL A 44 -6.84 -2.97 -24.94
N SER A 45 -6.14 -4.09 -25.15
CA SER A 45 -5.01 -4.18 -26.08
C SER A 45 -5.48 -4.88 -27.35
N TYR A 46 -5.39 -4.21 -28.50
CA TYR A 46 -5.95 -4.67 -29.74
C TYR A 46 -5.14 -4.27 -30.98
N ASP A 47 -5.39 -4.95 -32.07
CA ASP A 47 -4.84 -4.65 -33.40
C ASP A 47 -5.75 -3.70 -34.14
N GLU A 48 -5.31 -2.43 -34.29
CA GLU A 48 -6.10 -1.37 -35.00
C GLU A 48 -6.46 -1.72 -36.46
N SER A 49 -5.73 -2.65 -37.08
CA SER A 49 -6.03 -3.08 -38.44
C SER A 49 -7.26 -3.99 -38.54
N LYS A 50 -7.72 -4.58 -37.42
CA LYS A 50 -8.82 -5.55 -37.35
C LYS A 50 -10.02 -5.05 -36.56
N VAL A 51 -9.82 -4.25 -35.53
CA VAL A 51 -10.86 -3.74 -34.64
C VAL A 51 -10.66 -2.25 -34.41
N GLY A 52 -11.70 -1.47 -34.52
CA GLY A 52 -11.73 -0.04 -34.20
C GLY A 52 -12.29 0.25 -32.83
N GLU A 53 -12.03 1.47 -32.32
CA GLU A 53 -12.58 1.98 -31.07
C GLU A 53 -14.12 1.87 -31.02
N GLU A 54 -14.78 2.23 -32.12
CA GLU A 54 -16.24 2.16 -32.22
C GLU A 54 -16.78 0.74 -32.08
N ASP A 55 -16.07 -0.27 -32.59
CA ASP A 55 -16.47 -1.68 -32.50
C ASP A 55 -16.43 -2.15 -31.02
N ILE A 56 -15.43 -1.71 -30.27
CA ILE A 56 -15.28 -2.01 -28.86
C ILE A 56 -16.42 -1.37 -28.06
N ILE A 57 -16.72 -0.09 -28.32
CA ILE A 57 -17.81 0.64 -27.65
C ILE A 57 -19.15 -0.03 -27.98
N GLN A 58 -19.43 -0.32 -29.26
CA GLN A 58 -20.67 -0.98 -29.68
C GLN A 58 -20.82 -2.38 -29.08
N ALA A 59 -19.74 -3.14 -28.95
CA ALA A 59 -19.79 -4.45 -28.30
C ALA A 59 -20.24 -4.36 -26.85
N VAL A 60 -19.76 -3.37 -26.11
CA VAL A 60 -20.15 -3.12 -24.72
C VAL A 60 -21.60 -2.62 -24.64
N GLU A 61 -22.00 -1.73 -25.53
CA GLU A 61 -23.38 -1.21 -25.60
C GLU A 61 -24.40 -2.29 -25.97
N LYS A 62 -24.02 -3.22 -26.83
CA LYS A 62 -24.86 -4.34 -27.25
C LYS A 62 -25.28 -5.25 -26.12
N ILE A 63 -24.46 -5.38 -25.07
CA ILE A 63 -24.78 -6.14 -23.87
C ILE A 63 -25.42 -5.28 -22.74
N GLY A 64 -25.71 -4.00 -23.06
CA GLY A 64 -26.50 -3.14 -22.20
C GLY A 64 -25.74 -2.22 -21.24
N TYR A 65 -24.41 -2.16 -21.36
CA TYR A 65 -23.55 -1.23 -20.61
C TYR A 65 -23.18 -0.05 -21.50
N GLY A 66 -22.71 1.07 -20.91
CA GLY A 66 -22.16 2.18 -21.68
C GLY A 66 -20.63 2.12 -21.69
N ALA A 67 -20.01 2.51 -22.80
CA ALA A 67 -18.57 2.66 -22.90
C ALA A 67 -18.23 4.01 -23.57
N SER A 68 -17.13 4.63 -23.15
CA SER A 68 -16.58 5.84 -23.77
C SER A 68 -15.05 5.84 -23.61
N SER A 69 -14.33 6.25 -24.67
CA SER A 69 -12.87 6.40 -24.59
C SER A 69 -12.50 7.54 -23.64
N LEU A 70 -11.41 7.33 -22.90
CA LEU A 70 -10.85 8.36 -22.01
C LEU A 70 -9.95 9.35 -22.77
N GLU A 71 -9.47 8.99 -23.97
CA GLU A 71 -8.62 9.86 -24.78
C GLU A 71 -9.42 10.91 -25.57
N GLN A 72 -10.71 10.70 -25.83
CA GLN A 72 -11.56 11.59 -26.64
C GLN A 72 -12.37 12.61 -25.84
N GLN A 73 -12.09 12.87 -24.59
CA GLN A 73 -12.71 14.02 -23.94
C GLN A 73 -12.18 15.31 -24.61
N PRO A 74 -13.06 16.19 -25.12
CA PRO A 74 -12.61 17.35 -25.87
C PRO A 74 -11.64 18.19 -25.04
N ALA A 75 -10.55 18.61 -25.67
CA ALA A 75 -9.44 19.38 -25.11
C ALA A 75 -9.84 20.72 -24.43
N THR A 76 -11.10 21.04 -24.39
CA THR A 76 -11.67 22.19 -23.66
C THR A 76 -11.87 21.92 -22.18
N ALA A 77 -11.72 20.67 -21.71
CA ALA A 77 -11.78 20.29 -20.30
C ALA A 77 -10.46 19.67 -19.79
N GLN A 78 -9.38 19.68 -20.57
CA GLN A 78 -8.04 19.49 -20.02
C GLN A 78 -7.74 20.70 -19.12
N SER A 79 -8.32 20.65 -17.91
CA SER A 79 -7.81 21.43 -16.80
C SER A 79 -6.32 21.09 -16.69
N LYS A 80 -5.49 22.12 -16.63
CA LYS A 80 -4.05 22.08 -16.32
C LYS A 80 -3.81 21.57 -14.89
N GLY A 81 -4.51 20.50 -14.44
CA GLY A 81 -4.42 19.94 -13.13
C GLY A 81 -4.14 18.45 -13.28
N GLY A 82 -2.92 18.03 -12.99
CA GLY A 82 -2.46 16.66 -13.11
C GLY A 82 -3.27 15.65 -12.28
N PHE A 83 -2.76 14.43 -12.13
CA PHE A 83 -3.37 13.26 -11.46
C PHE A 83 -4.22 13.60 -10.20
N ARG A 84 -3.81 14.61 -9.42
CA ARG A 84 -4.53 15.08 -8.23
C ARG A 84 -5.95 15.56 -8.54
N SER A 85 -6.14 16.33 -9.61
CA SER A 85 -7.45 16.85 -10.00
C SER A 85 -8.37 15.74 -10.51
N GLU A 86 -7.84 14.77 -11.23
CA GLU A 86 -8.58 13.58 -11.67
C GLU A 86 -8.99 12.70 -10.49
N TRP A 87 -8.07 12.48 -9.55
CA TRP A 87 -8.36 11.75 -8.32
C TRP A 87 -9.47 12.42 -7.51
N GLN A 88 -9.42 13.73 -7.32
CA GLN A 88 -10.46 14.49 -6.63
C GLN A 88 -11.80 14.38 -7.33
N ALA A 89 -11.84 14.51 -8.66
CA ALA A 89 -13.06 14.35 -9.45
C ALA A 89 -13.68 12.95 -9.28
N ARG A 90 -12.86 11.89 -9.28
CA ARG A 90 -13.30 10.50 -9.02
C ARG A 90 -13.85 10.35 -7.60
N GLN A 91 -13.20 10.94 -6.60
CA GLN A 91 -13.66 10.93 -5.21
C GLN A 91 -15.00 11.65 -5.05
N ASP A 92 -15.16 12.81 -5.67
CA ASP A 92 -16.40 13.59 -5.63
C ASP A 92 -17.55 12.83 -6.30
N GLN A 93 -17.32 12.17 -7.43
CA GLN A 93 -18.29 11.29 -8.07
C GLN A 93 -18.70 10.13 -7.16
N ALA A 94 -17.73 9.46 -6.52
CA ALA A 94 -17.98 8.37 -5.58
C ALA A 94 -18.80 8.85 -4.36
N MET A 95 -18.45 9.99 -3.78
CA MET A 95 -19.19 10.60 -2.67
C MET A 95 -20.62 10.99 -3.06
N ASN A 96 -20.82 11.58 -4.24
CA ASN A 96 -22.14 11.96 -4.74
C ASN A 96 -23.00 10.72 -4.99
N SER A 97 -22.45 9.67 -5.58
CA SER A 97 -23.11 8.38 -5.75
C SER A 97 -23.53 7.79 -4.39
N GLN A 98 -22.63 7.80 -3.42
CA GLN A 98 -22.91 7.33 -2.05
C GLN A 98 -24.00 8.14 -1.36
N LYS A 99 -24.01 9.48 -1.50
CA LYS A 99 -25.06 10.35 -0.98
C LYS A 99 -26.42 10.03 -1.60
N GLN A 100 -26.49 9.82 -2.92
CA GLN A 100 -27.72 9.43 -3.59
C GLN A 100 -28.21 8.07 -3.11
N MET A 101 -27.31 7.07 -2.96
CA MET A 101 -27.65 5.75 -2.44
C MET A 101 -28.16 5.82 -1.00
N LYS A 102 -27.53 6.65 -0.15
CA LYS A 102 -28.00 6.91 1.22
C LYS A 102 -29.43 7.49 1.25
N ARG A 103 -29.73 8.45 0.38
CA ARG A 103 -31.08 9.03 0.27
C ARG A 103 -32.10 7.96 -0.13
N ARG A 104 -31.82 7.16 -1.17
CA ARG A 104 -32.69 6.04 -1.61
C ARG A 104 -32.93 5.07 -0.47
N LEU A 105 -31.88 4.70 0.26
CA LEU A 105 -31.94 3.78 1.39
C LEU A 105 -32.86 4.33 2.50
N ILE A 106 -32.64 5.56 2.93
CA ILE A 106 -33.46 6.18 3.98
C ILE A 106 -34.92 6.25 3.54
N SER A 107 -35.22 6.70 2.32
CA SER A 107 -36.58 6.76 1.79
C SER A 107 -37.24 5.37 1.73
N SER A 108 -36.49 4.34 1.33
CA SER A 108 -37.00 2.95 1.31
C SER A 108 -37.29 2.43 2.72
N ILE A 109 -36.43 2.71 3.71
CA ILE A 109 -36.64 2.30 5.12
C ILE A 109 -37.87 3.00 5.72
N VAL A 110 -38.01 4.31 5.48
CA VAL A 110 -39.18 5.09 5.99
C VAL A 110 -40.48 4.50 5.49
N LEU A 111 -40.52 3.97 4.26
CA LEU A 111 -41.72 3.32 3.71
C LEU A 111 -41.87 1.87 4.14
N LEU A 112 -40.74 1.17 4.31
CA LEU A 112 -40.73 -0.24 4.70
C LEU A 112 -41.21 -0.44 6.14
N VAL A 113 -40.85 0.44 7.08
CA VAL A 113 -41.24 0.31 8.50
C VAL A 113 -42.75 0.25 8.67
N PRO A 114 -43.57 1.23 8.16
CA PRO A 114 -45.01 1.14 8.23
C PRO A 114 -45.58 -0.03 7.43
N LEU A 115 -44.99 -0.43 6.31
CA LEU A 115 -45.37 -1.62 5.55
C LEU A 115 -45.23 -2.87 6.39
N MET A 116 -44.09 -3.08 7.05
CA MET A 116 -43.84 -4.23 7.93
C MET A 116 -44.76 -4.22 9.15
N TYR A 117 -45.06 -3.03 9.69
CA TYR A 117 -45.99 -2.88 10.80
C TYR A 117 -47.43 -3.33 10.40
N ILE A 118 -47.90 -2.98 9.22
CA ILE A 118 -49.20 -3.39 8.70
C ILE A 118 -49.23 -4.89 8.37
N ALA A 119 -48.16 -5.41 7.74
CA ALA A 119 -48.08 -6.80 7.26
C ALA A 119 -47.90 -7.80 8.42
N MET A 120 -47.07 -7.51 9.41
CA MET A 120 -46.65 -8.44 10.44
C MET A 120 -46.98 -7.98 11.87
N GLY A 121 -47.43 -6.77 12.09
CA GLY A 121 -47.60 -6.22 13.42
C GLY A 121 -48.61 -7.00 14.29
N SER A 122 -49.71 -7.47 13.69
CA SER A 122 -50.68 -8.30 14.42
C SER A 122 -50.11 -9.66 14.84
N MET A 123 -49.27 -10.28 14.01
CA MET A 123 -48.56 -11.55 14.33
C MET A 123 -47.57 -11.38 15.48
N MET A 124 -46.97 -10.19 15.59
CA MET A 124 -45.97 -9.85 16.62
C MET A 124 -46.65 -9.30 17.91
N GLY A 125 -47.98 -9.26 17.97
CA GLY A 125 -48.72 -8.73 19.13
C GLY A 125 -48.69 -7.22 19.27
N LEU A 126 -48.30 -6.49 18.22
CA LEU A 126 -48.29 -5.04 18.22
C LEU A 126 -49.73 -4.49 18.02
N PRO A 127 -50.09 -3.34 18.61
CA PRO A 127 -51.39 -2.71 18.44
C PRO A 127 -51.53 -2.15 17.03
N VAL A 128 -52.10 -2.94 16.10
CA VAL A 128 -52.40 -2.50 14.73
C VAL A 128 -53.79 -1.89 14.69
N PRO A 129 -54.01 -0.80 13.98
CA PRO A 129 -55.34 -0.17 13.85
C PRO A 129 -56.39 -1.17 13.38
N TRP A 130 -57.58 -1.13 13.96
CA TRP A 130 -58.66 -2.12 13.78
C TRP A 130 -59.08 -2.31 12.32
N PHE A 131 -58.97 -1.28 11.49
CA PHE A 131 -59.32 -1.32 10.06
C PHE A 131 -58.26 -2.05 9.18
N PHE A 132 -57.13 -2.51 9.72
CA PHE A 132 -56.18 -3.36 9.05
C PHE A 132 -56.22 -4.81 9.61
N VAL A 133 -56.93 -5.05 10.69
CA VAL A 133 -56.94 -6.36 11.37
C VAL A 133 -58.27 -7.09 11.10
N GLY A 134 -58.22 -8.39 11.01
CA GLY A 134 -59.37 -9.26 10.76
C GLY A 134 -59.55 -9.60 9.29
N MET A 135 -60.23 -10.73 9.03
CA MET A 135 -60.48 -11.27 7.70
C MET A 135 -61.27 -10.28 6.84
N GLU A 136 -62.24 -9.60 7.46
CA GLU A 136 -63.08 -8.63 6.78
C GLU A 136 -62.30 -7.45 6.19
N ASN A 137 -61.16 -7.11 6.79
CA ASN A 137 -60.31 -5.99 6.38
C ASN A 137 -59.09 -6.44 5.53
N SER A 138 -59.01 -7.71 5.18
CA SER A 138 -57.82 -8.24 4.46
C SER A 138 -57.56 -7.57 3.09
N LEU A 139 -58.61 -7.14 2.39
CA LEU A 139 -58.51 -6.41 1.15
C LEU A 139 -57.98 -4.97 1.38
N VAL A 140 -58.38 -4.30 2.45
CA VAL A 140 -57.93 -2.96 2.86
C VAL A 140 -56.44 -3.05 3.26
N ASN A 141 -56.07 -4.10 3.98
CA ASN A 141 -54.69 -4.41 4.37
C ASN A 141 -53.84 -4.62 3.12
N ALA A 142 -54.29 -5.46 2.15
CA ALA A 142 -53.57 -5.70 0.90
C ALA A 142 -53.37 -4.42 0.06
N LEU A 143 -54.38 -3.57 -0.03
CA LEU A 143 -54.29 -2.30 -0.75
C LEU A 143 -53.31 -1.34 -0.07
N ALA A 144 -53.32 -1.25 1.25
CA ALA A 144 -52.39 -0.41 2.01
C ALA A 144 -50.92 -0.89 1.81
N GLN A 145 -50.71 -2.21 1.87
CA GLN A 145 -49.39 -2.77 1.57
C GLN A 145 -48.97 -2.46 0.14
N LEU A 146 -49.80 -2.60 -0.85
CA LEU A 146 -49.53 -2.26 -2.26
C LEU A 146 -49.13 -0.78 -2.41
N LEU A 147 -49.94 0.14 -1.80
CA LEU A 147 -49.68 1.58 -1.86
C LEU A 147 -48.33 1.98 -1.23
N LEU A 148 -47.86 1.27 -0.22
CA LEU A 148 -46.56 1.49 0.40
C LEU A 148 -45.42 0.82 -0.40
N THR A 149 -45.71 -0.27 -1.07
CA THR A 149 -44.73 -1.01 -1.87
C THR A 149 -44.38 -0.30 -3.17
N ILE A 150 -45.38 0.27 -3.88
CA ILE A 150 -45.16 0.96 -5.17
C ILE A 150 -44.09 2.05 -5.09
N PRO A 151 -44.08 2.98 -4.11
CA PRO A 151 -43.02 3.96 -3.97
C PRO A 151 -41.65 3.35 -3.77
N VAL A 152 -41.52 2.25 -3.01
CA VAL A 152 -40.26 1.54 -2.81
C VAL A 152 -39.74 0.98 -4.13
N LEU A 153 -40.62 0.37 -4.96
CA LEU A 153 -40.29 -0.10 -6.29
C LEU A 153 -39.81 1.06 -7.18
N PHE A 154 -40.49 2.22 -7.14
CA PHE A 154 -40.14 3.38 -7.95
C PHE A 154 -38.79 3.98 -7.53
N ILE A 155 -38.51 4.10 -6.23
CA ILE A 155 -37.23 4.56 -5.71
C ILE A 155 -36.10 3.63 -6.18
N ASN A 156 -36.32 2.34 -6.23
CA ASN A 156 -35.37 1.28 -6.60
C ASN A 156 -35.53 0.79 -8.06
N ARG A 157 -36.21 1.55 -8.92
CA ARG A 157 -36.50 1.16 -10.32
C ARG A 157 -35.29 0.76 -11.15
N HIS A 158 -34.10 1.23 -10.78
CA HIS A 158 -32.88 0.89 -11.52
C HIS A 158 -32.60 -0.63 -11.52
N PHE A 159 -32.93 -1.37 -10.45
CA PHE A 159 -32.78 -2.82 -10.43
C PHE A 159 -33.60 -3.50 -11.53
N PHE A 160 -34.81 -3.01 -11.78
CA PHE A 160 -35.66 -3.54 -12.85
C PHE A 160 -35.14 -3.13 -14.22
N GLN A 161 -34.73 -1.87 -14.40
CA GLN A 161 -34.23 -1.36 -15.67
C GLN A 161 -32.94 -2.08 -16.09
N THR A 162 -31.96 -2.17 -15.20
CA THR A 162 -30.69 -2.84 -15.50
C THR A 162 -30.84 -4.37 -15.52
N GLY A 163 -31.62 -4.94 -14.59
CA GLY A 163 -31.81 -6.37 -14.47
C GLY A 163 -32.55 -7.00 -15.67
N PHE A 164 -33.67 -6.42 -16.09
CA PHE A 164 -34.42 -6.91 -17.25
C PHE A 164 -33.70 -6.62 -18.56
N LYS A 165 -33.00 -5.46 -18.69
CA LYS A 165 -32.16 -5.17 -19.86
C LYS A 165 -31.06 -6.23 -20.02
N ALA A 166 -30.34 -6.56 -18.93
CA ALA A 166 -29.30 -7.58 -18.93
C ALA A 166 -29.86 -8.98 -19.28
N LEU A 167 -31.04 -9.32 -18.77
CA LEU A 167 -31.71 -10.59 -19.07
C LEU A 167 -32.09 -10.68 -20.55
N TRP A 168 -32.64 -9.60 -21.13
CA TRP A 168 -32.99 -9.53 -22.54
C TRP A 168 -31.78 -9.74 -23.47
N HIS A 169 -30.64 -9.17 -23.08
CA HIS A 169 -29.36 -9.33 -23.82
C HIS A 169 -28.61 -10.63 -23.51
N ARG A 170 -29.24 -11.59 -22.83
CA ARG A 170 -28.64 -12.89 -22.42
C ARG A 170 -27.35 -12.76 -21.60
N ALA A 171 -27.21 -11.67 -20.88
CA ALA A 171 -26.11 -11.40 -19.97
C ALA A 171 -26.62 -11.13 -18.55
N PRO A 172 -27.37 -12.10 -17.92
CA PRO A 172 -28.00 -11.89 -16.63
C PRO A 172 -26.94 -11.56 -15.58
N ASN A 173 -27.31 -10.67 -14.68
CA ASN A 173 -26.48 -10.17 -13.60
C ASN A 173 -27.24 -10.22 -12.26
N MET A 174 -26.63 -9.70 -11.21
CA MET A 174 -27.24 -9.64 -9.88
C MET A 174 -28.58 -8.89 -9.91
N ASP A 175 -28.64 -7.75 -10.63
CA ASP A 175 -29.85 -6.96 -10.70
C ASP A 175 -30.99 -7.74 -11.38
N SER A 176 -30.67 -8.69 -12.28
CA SER A 176 -31.65 -9.61 -12.87
C SER A 176 -32.28 -10.52 -11.81
N LEU A 177 -31.50 -11.08 -10.87
CA LEU A 177 -32.02 -11.93 -9.80
C LEU A 177 -32.97 -11.13 -8.88
N VAL A 178 -32.57 -9.94 -8.51
CA VAL A 178 -33.36 -9.03 -7.67
C VAL A 178 -34.65 -8.61 -8.39
N ALA A 179 -34.56 -8.27 -9.68
CA ALA A 179 -35.72 -7.86 -10.49
C ALA A 179 -36.72 -9.01 -10.65
N ILE A 180 -36.25 -10.25 -10.90
CA ILE A 180 -37.13 -11.42 -11.00
C ILE A 180 -37.76 -11.71 -9.63
N GLY A 181 -36.99 -11.77 -8.56
CA GLY A 181 -37.49 -12.11 -7.22
C GLY A 181 -38.51 -11.08 -6.72
N SER A 182 -38.16 -9.79 -6.75
CA SER A 182 -39.07 -8.72 -6.30
C SER A 182 -40.28 -8.56 -7.24
N GLY A 183 -40.07 -8.70 -8.56
CA GLY A 183 -41.12 -8.67 -9.56
C GLY A 183 -42.12 -9.81 -9.42
N ALA A 184 -41.66 -11.04 -9.21
CA ALA A 184 -42.50 -12.20 -8.96
C ALA A 184 -43.32 -12.06 -7.68
N SER A 185 -42.72 -11.54 -6.61
CA SER A 185 -43.43 -11.23 -5.34
C SER A 185 -44.55 -10.19 -5.56
N LEU A 186 -44.29 -9.13 -6.33
CA LEU A 186 -45.28 -8.12 -6.65
C LEU A 186 -46.43 -8.71 -7.48
N VAL A 187 -46.13 -9.46 -8.56
CA VAL A 187 -47.14 -10.07 -9.44
C VAL A 187 -47.98 -11.05 -8.69
N TYR A 188 -47.37 -11.87 -7.82
CA TYR A 188 -48.13 -12.80 -6.98
C TYR A 188 -49.00 -12.07 -5.97
N GLY A 189 -48.52 -11.00 -5.32
CA GLY A 189 -49.30 -10.17 -4.41
C GLY A 189 -50.53 -9.55 -5.08
N LEU A 190 -50.35 -9.08 -6.32
CA LEU A 190 -51.48 -8.61 -7.13
C LEU A 190 -52.48 -9.78 -7.43
N PHE A 191 -52.01 -10.91 -7.83
CA PHE A 191 -52.83 -12.10 -8.03
C PHE A 191 -53.60 -12.49 -6.74
N ALA A 192 -52.94 -12.53 -5.60
CA ALA A 192 -53.57 -12.82 -4.31
C ALA A 192 -54.65 -11.74 -3.96
N MET A 193 -54.37 -10.48 -4.22
CA MET A 193 -55.34 -9.42 -4.01
C MET A 193 -56.58 -9.56 -4.90
N PHE A 194 -56.41 -9.97 -6.17
CA PHE A 194 -57.56 -10.30 -7.04
C PHE A 194 -58.35 -11.49 -6.55
N ARG A 195 -57.66 -12.54 -6.02
CA ARG A 195 -58.33 -13.72 -5.45
C ARG A 195 -59.12 -13.36 -4.16
N LEU A 196 -58.59 -12.46 -3.31
CA LEU A 196 -59.29 -11.88 -2.15
C LEU A 196 -60.56 -11.17 -2.59
N ALA A 197 -60.42 -10.27 -3.56
CA ALA A 197 -61.59 -9.52 -4.06
C ALA A 197 -62.69 -10.47 -4.65
N TYR A 198 -62.27 -11.49 -5.39
CA TYR A 198 -63.15 -12.53 -5.89
C TYR A 198 -63.86 -13.31 -4.77
N GLY A 199 -63.11 -13.75 -3.73
CA GLY A 199 -63.66 -14.47 -2.59
C GLY A 199 -64.72 -13.66 -1.85
N PHE A 200 -64.45 -12.35 -1.57
CA PHE A 200 -65.45 -11.44 -1.01
C PHE A 200 -66.70 -11.28 -1.87
N GLY A 201 -66.50 -11.13 -3.21
CA GLY A 201 -67.65 -10.96 -4.11
C GLY A 201 -68.54 -12.19 -4.22
N HIS A 202 -68.05 -13.41 -3.92
CA HIS A 202 -68.76 -14.67 -4.01
C HIS A 202 -69.06 -15.28 -2.66
N GLY A 203 -68.67 -14.63 -1.54
CA GLY A 203 -68.91 -15.15 -0.17
C GLY A 203 -68.02 -16.34 0.17
N ASP A 204 -66.97 -16.57 -0.56
CA ASP A 204 -66.02 -17.72 -0.35
C ASP A 204 -64.94 -17.28 0.67
N MET A 205 -65.26 -17.46 1.96
CA MET A 205 -64.36 -17.10 3.06
C MET A 205 -63.17 -18.03 3.21
N GLU A 206 -63.23 -19.24 2.70
CA GLU A 206 -62.09 -20.19 2.67
C GLU A 206 -61.00 -19.65 1.74
N LEU A 207 -61.40 -19.20 0.56
CA LEU A 207 -60.52 -18.56 -0.37
C LEU A 207 -59.91 -17.25 0.18
N VAL A 208 -60.73 -16.46 0.88
CA VAL A 208 -60.24 -15.24 1.57
C VAL A 208 -59.20 -15.59 2.61
N HIS A 209 -59.39 -16.66 3.40
CA HIS A 209 -58.46 -17.09 4.42
C HIS A 209 -57.11 -17.56 3.80
N GLU A 210 -57.18 -18.32 2.70
CA GLU A 210 -56.00 -18.80 1.98
C GLU A 210 -55.08 -17.66 1.51
N TYR A 211 -55.68 -16.59 0.92
CA TYR A 211 -54.87 -15.55 0.31
C TYR A 211 -54.63 -14.32 1.22
N ALA A 212 -55.33 -14.19 2.36
CA ALA A 212 -55.14 -13.08 3.28
C ALA A 212 -53.74 -13.00 3.90
N HIS A 213 -53.07 -14.17 4.04
CA HIS A 213 -51.74 -14.28 4.62
C HIS A 213 -50.61 -14.45 3.57
N ALA A 214 -50.96 -14.44 2.28
CA ALA A 214 -50.03 -14.73 1.20
C ALA A 214 -49.83 -13.55 0.22
N LEU A 215 -49.72 -12.33 0.74
CA LEU A 215 -49.70 -11.13 -0.09
C LEU A 215 -48.33 -10.79 -0.72
N TYR A 216 -47.22 -11.10 -0.05
CA TYR A 216 -45.83 -10.93 -0.52
C TYR A 216 -45.43 -9.50 -0.95
N PHE A 217 -46.25 -8.45 -0.73
CA PHE A 217 -45.89 -7.07 -1.03
C PHE A 217 -44.74 -6.60 -0.15
N GLU A 218 -44.73 -6.98 1.13
CA GLU A 218 -43.67 -6.70 2.08
C GLU A 218 -42.37 -7.39 1.64
N SER A 219 -42.44 -8.59 1.10
CA SER A 219 -41.27 -9.33 0.60
C SER A 219 -40.64 -8.61 -0.59
N ALA A 220 -41.45 -8.11 -1.55
CA ALA A 220 -40.97 -7.36 -2.68
C ALA A 220 -40.22 -6.09 -2.25
N ALA A 221 -40.77 -5.32 -1.31
CA ALA A 221 -40.16 -4.11 -0.78
C ALA A 221 -38.92 -4.40 0.07
N MET A 222 -38.95 -5.48 0.88
CA MET A 222 -37.87 -5.89 1.76
C MET A 222 -36.63 -6.33 0.95
N ILE A 223 -36.81 -7.15 -0.09
CA ILE A 223 -35.72 -7.58 -0.99
C ILE A 223 -34.98 -6.35 -1.54
N LEU A 224 -35.70 -5.38 -2.13
CA LEU A 224 -35.12 -4.17 -2.69
C LEU A 224 -34.39 -3.32 -1.64
N THR A 225 -34.98 -3.17 -0.47
CA THR A 225 -34.42 -2.36 0.60
C THR A 225 -33.16 -3.01 1.18
N LEU A 226 -33.18 -4.31 1.50
CA LEU A 226 -32.03 -5.01 2.06
C LEU A 226 -30.87 -5.11 1.05
N VAL A 227 -31.15 -5.34 -0.24
CA VAL A 227 -30.13 -5.26 -1.28
C VAL A 227 -29.52 -3.86 -1.36
N THR A 228 -30.33 -2.81 -1.24
CA THR A 228 -29.85 -1.42 -1.19
C THR A 228 -29.00 -1.15 0.06
N VAL A 229 -29.35 -1.72 1.24
CA VAL A 229 -28.50 -1.70 2.45
C VAL A 229 -27.14 -2.33 2.14
N GLY A 230 -27.14 -3.55 1.59
CA GLY A 230 -25.90 -4.27 1.23
C GLY A 230 -25.01 -3.43 0.30
N LYS A 231 -25.59 -2.87 -0.77
CA LYS A 231 -24.85 -2.01 -1.71
C LYS A 231 -24.35 -0.71 -1.07
N TYR A 232 -25.12 -0.09 -0.17
CA TYR A 232 -24.66 1.09 0.56
C TYR A 232 -23.47 0.76 1.47
N LEU A 233 -23.54 -0.32 2.22
CA LEU A 233 -22.44 -0.78 3.09
C LEU A 233 -21.20 -1.13 2.27
N GLU A 234 -21.38 -1.77 1.13
CA GLU A 234 -20.33 -2.06 0.15
C GLU A 234 -19.65 -0.76 -0.34
N ALA A 235 -20.44 0.22 -0.82
CA ALA A 235 -19.93 1.49 -1.31
C ALA A 235 -19.18 2.27 -0.23
N ARG A 236 -19.71 2.29 1.01
CA ARG A 236 -19.07 2.91 2.17
C ARG A 236 -17.74 2.24 2.53
N SER A 237 -17.67 0.93 2.43
CA SER A 237 -16.47 0.17 2.72
C SER A 237 -15.40 0.36 1.64
N LYS A 238 -15.79 0.38 0.37
CA LYS A 238 -14.91 0.73 -0.77
C LYS A 238 -14.29 2.12 -0.61
N SER A 239 -15.09 3.11 -0.23
CA SER A 239 -14.58 4.48 0.04
C SER A 239 -13.50 4.49 1.10
N LYS A 240 -13.68 3.75 2.21
CA LYS A 240 -12.66 3.63 3.25
C LYS A 240 -11.39 2.90 2.80
N THR A 241 -11.48 2.05 1.79
CA THR A 241 -10.33 1.30 1.29
C THR A 241 -9.39 2.17 0.47
N GLY A 242 -9.91 3.19 -0.23
CA GLY A 242 -9.14 4.19 -0.96
C GLY A 242 -8.40 5.22 -0.09
N ASP A 243 -8.62 5.23 1.23
CA ASP A 243 -8.02 6.23 2.14
C ASP A 243 -6.47 6.19 2.16
N ALA A 244 -5.86 5.03 1.89
CA ALA A 244 -4.40 4.90 1.87
C ALA A 244 -3.79 5.70 0.70
N LEU A 245 -4.37 5.55 -0.49
CA LEU A 245 -3.94 6.32 -1.67
C LEU A 245 -4.25 7.82 -1.50
N GLY A 246 -5.41 8.16 -0.91
CA GLY A 246 -5.77 9.54 -0.57
C GLY A 246 -4.75 10.20 0.35
N LYS A 247 -4.25 9.49 1.35
CA LYS A 247 -3.18 9.99 2.24
C LYS A 247 -1.90 10.30 1.50
N LEU A 248 -1.49 9.47 0.53
CA LEU A 248 -0.30 9.73 -0.30
C LEU A 248 -0.49 11.00 -1.14
N VAL A 249 -1.67 11.18 -1.74
CA VAL A 249 -2.02 12.38 -2.50
C VAL A 249 -2.02 13.65 -1.62
N ASP A 250 -2.46 13.53 -0.37
CA ASP A 250 -2.53 14.64 0.58
C ASP A 250 -1.16 15.04 1.16
N LEU A 251 -0.11 14.20 1.01
CA LEU A 251 1.26 14.54 1.43
C LEU A 251 1.88 15.67 0.58
N ALA A 252 1.50 15.80 -0.69
CA ALA A 252 2.06 16.82 -1.56
C ALA A 252 1.62 18.23 -1.12
N PRO A 253 2.56 19.18 -0.94
CA PRO A 253 2.24 20.59 -0.70
C PRO A 253 1.38 21.16 -1.83
N LYS A 254 0.45 22.07 -1.47
CA LYS A 254 -0.43 22.71 -2.46
C LYS A 254 0.22 23.92 -3.12
N THR A 255 1.20 24.52 -2.45
CA THR A 255 1.89 25.75 -2.88
C THR A 255 3.41 25.56 -2.79
N ALA A 256 4.13 26.30 -3.59
CA ALA A 256 5.58 26.39 -3.60
C ALA A 256 6.00 27.85 -3.54
N VAL A 257 7.11 28.14 -2.85
CA VAL A 257 7.76 29.45 -2.88
C VAL A 257 8.90 29.38 -3.88
N VAL A 258 8.78 30.08 -5.01
CA VAL A 258 9.77 30.09 -6.08
C VAL A 258 10.46 31.42 -6.18
N LEU A 259 11.75 31.41 -6.50
CA LEU A 259 12.56 32.62 -6.73
C LEU A 259 12.63 32.89 -8.24
N ARG A 260 11.83 33.82 -8.75
CA ARG A 260 11.85 34.25 -10.15
C ARG A 260 12.30 35.69 -10.28
N GLY A 261 13.38 35.93 -11.02
CA GLY A 261 13.94 37.26 -11.16
C GLY A 261 14.44 37.87 -9.85
N GLY A 262 14.87 37.07 -8.88
CA GLY A 262 15.35 37.54 -7.57
C GLY A 262 14.24 37.91 -6.58
N VAL A 263 12.95 37.66 -6.93
CA VAL A 263 11.79 37.92 -6.06
C VAL A 263 11.10 36.62 -5.72
N GLU A 264 10.84 36.39 -4.43
CA GLU A 264 10.06 35.24 -3.96
C GLU A 264 8.59 35.42 -4.34
N GLN A 265 8.03 34.36 -4.93
CA GLN A 265 6.61 34.28 -5.32
C GLN A 265 6.01 32.97 -4.83
N THR A 266 4.88 33.04 -4.13
CA THR A 266 4.12 31.85 -3.76
C THR A 266 3.18 31.50 -4.91
N ILE A 267 3.38 30.33 -5.50
CA ILE A 267 2.57 29.81 -6.60
C ILE A 267 1.97 28.45 -6.25
N PRO A 268 0.89 28.00 -6.90
CA PRO A 268 0.45 26.60 -6.81
C PRO A 268 1.59 25.64 -7.22
N ALA A 269 1.78 24.56 -6.49
CA ALA A 269 2.85 23.59 -6.77
C ALA A 269 2.79 23.01 -8.20
N GLU A 270 1.59 22.94 -8.78
CA GLU A 270 1.36 22.49 -10.17
C GLU A 270 1.88 23.49 -11.23
N GLN A 271 2.22 24.71 -10.85
CA GLN A 271 2.76 25.74 -11.74
C GLN A 271 4.28 25.87 -11.67
N VAL A 272 4.93 25.06 -10.85
CA VAL A 272 6.40 24.95 -10.82
C VAL A 272 6.86 24.28 -12.12
N VAL A 273 7.88 24.83 -12.74
CA VAL A 273 8.49 24.27 -13.96
C VAL A 273 9.92 23.83 -13.69
N ALA A 274 10.39 22.86 -14.46
CA ALA A 274 11.78 22.41 -14.34
C ALA A 274 12.75 23.57 -14.54
N GLY A 275 13.72 23.69 -13.65
CA GLY A 275 14.67 24.79 -13.60
C GLY A 275 14.31 25.94 -12.65
N ASP A 276 13.09 26.00 -12.12
CA ASP A 276 12.73 26.97 -11.07
C ASP A 276 13.57 26.73 -9.81
N ILE A 277 13.98 27.82 -9.15
CA ILE A 277 14.59 27.75 -7.82
C ILE A 277 13.49 27.84 -6.77
N VAL A 278 13.40 26.81 -5.95
CA VAL A 278 12.40 26.69 -4.88
C VAL A 278 13.08 26.93 -3.53
N VAL A 279 12.46 27.73 -2.69
CA VAL A 279 12.96 28.05 -1.33
C VAL A 279 12.17 27.25 -0.32
N ILE A 280 12.87 26.53 0.58
CA ILE A 280 12.25 25.70 1.64
C ILE A 280 12.76 26.15 3.00
N ARG A 281 11.80 26.43 3.88
CA ARG A 281 12.04 26.85 5.28
C ARG A 281 11.71 25.71 6.24
N PRO A 282 12.15 25.80 7.50
CA PRO A 282 11.79 24.81 8.52
C PRO A 282 10.28 24.61 8.65
N GLY A 283 9.83 23.37 8.66
CA GLY A 283 8.42 22.98 8.73
C GLY A 283 7.69 22.92 7.39
N GLU A 284 8.30 23.38 6.30
CA GLU A 284 7.68 23.35 4.97
C GLU A 284 7.89 21.98 4.27
N GLY A 285 6.90 21.57 3.52
CA GLY A 285 6.99 20.39 2.66
C GLY A 285 7.61 20.73 1.31
N ILE A 286 8.37 19.80 0.75
CA ILE A 286 9.03 19.94 -0.55
C ILE A 286 8.00 19.67 -1.66
N PRO A 287 7.73 20.63 -2.55
CA PRO A 287 6.62 20.53 -3.50
C PRO A 287 6.93 19.68 -4.74
N VAL A 288 8.17 19.63 -5.20
CA VAL A 288 8.65 18.95 -6.40
C VAL A 288 10.02 18.34 -6.15
N ASP A 289 10.48 17.42 -7.00
CA ASP A 289 11.83 16.85 -6.86
C ASP A 289 12.88 17.81 -7.44
N GLY A 290 14.07 17.81 -6.86
CA GLY A 290 15.15 18.70 -7.30
C GLY A 290 16.49 18.42 -6.67
N VAL A 291 17.45 19.31 -6.93
CA VAL A 291 18.81 19.24 -6.41
C VAL A 291 19.11 20.53 -5.61
N VAL A 292 19.59 20.39 -4.39
CA VAL A 292 19.94 21.51 -3.52
C VAL A 292 21.05 22.34 -4.19
N THR A 293 20.83 23.64 -4.29
CA THR A 293 21.78 24.58 -4.88
C THR A 293 22.50 25.42 -3.81
N GLU A 294 21.79 25.84 -2.77
CA GLU A 294 22.32 26.69 -1.70
C GLU A 294 21.67 26.34 -0.35
N GLY A 295 22.42 26.54 0.73
CA GLY A 295 21.94 26.29 2.10
C GLY A 295 22.11 24.84 2.51
N HIS A 296 21.56 24.49 3.68
CA HIS A 296 21.53 23.15 4.21
C HIS A 296 20.28 22.93 5.07
N GLY A 297 19.86 21.69 5.24
CA GLY A 297 18.70 21.36 6.06
C GLY A 297 18.62 19.86 6.41
N TYR A 298 17.74 19.55 7.34
CA TYR A 298 17.43 18.17 7.75
C TYR A 298 16.02 17.83 7.28
N VAL A 299 15.92 16.90 6.35
CA VAL A 299 14.67 16.53 5.68
C VAL A 299 14.15 15.19 6.19
N ASP A 300 12.93 15.22 6.75
CA ASP A 300 12.19 14.01 7.13
C ASP A 300 11.56 13.38 5.87
N GLN A 301 12.07 12.21 5.52
CA GLN A 301 11.63 11.45 4.37
C GLN A 301 10.69 10.29 4.75
N ALA A 302 10.31 10.17 6.02
CA ALA A 302 9.55 9.04 6.56
C ALA A 302 8.25 8.75 5.80
N ALA A 303 7.59 9.77 5.27
CA ALA A 303 6.35 9.63 4.51
C ALA A 303 6.54 8.89 3.17
N ILE A 304 7.74 8.94 2.58
CA ILE A 304 8.07 8.35 1.28
C ILE A 304 8.94 7.11 1.47
N THR A 305 10.05 7.23 2.17
CA THR A 305 10.99 6.12 2.39
C THR A 305 10.63 5.26 3.59
N GLY A 306 9.85 5.78 4.55
CA GLY A 306 9.54 5.13 5.83
C GLY A 306 10.70 5.17 6.84
N GLU A 307 11.76 5.95 6.60
CA GLU A 307 12.87 6.17 7.54
C GLU A 307 12.53 7.30 8.51
N SER A 308 12.62 7.01 9.80
CA SER A 308 12.22 7.98 10.84
C SER A 308 13.28 9.03 11.16
N ILE A 309 14.53 8.83 10.73
CA ILE A 309 15.64 9.73 11.00
C ILE A 309 15.71 10.76 9.88
N PRO A 310 15.66 12.07 10.20
CA PRO A 310 15.83 13.11 9.19
C PRO A 310 17.23 13.04 8.55
N VAL A 311 17.27 13.15 7.23
CA VAL A 311 18.51 13.11 6.44
C VAL A 311 19.02 14.51 6.22
N GLU A 312 20.32 14.73 6.45
CA GLU A 312 20.98 15.98 6.13
C GLU A 312 21.05 16.17 4.60
N LYS A 313 20.78 17.39 4.15
CA LYS A 313 20.82 17.79 2.73
C LYS A 313 21.71 18.99 2.55
N ASN A 314 22.73 18.83 1.72
CA ASN A 314 23.75 19.80 1.38
C ASN A 314 23.69 20.16 -0.13
N PRO A 315 24.32 21.23 -0.58
CA PRO A 315 24.40 21.55 -2.02
C PRO A 315 24.91 20.36 -2.85
N GLY A 316 24.15 19.99 -3.87
CA GLY A 316 24.38 18.82 -4.72
C GLY A 316 23.50 17.61 -4.38
N ASP A 317 22.88 17.56 -3.19
CA ASP A 317 22.01 16.46 -2.78
C ASP A 317 20.63 16.55 -3.41
N GLN A 318 20.04 15.40 -3.69
CA GLN A 318 18.67 15.32 -4.21
C GLN A 318 17.65 15.46 -3.08
N VAL A 319 16.56 16.16 -3.38
CA VAL A 319 15.37 16.27 -2.53
C VAL A 319 14.14 15.73 -3.25
N ILE A 320 13.26 15.10 -2.49
CA ILE A 320 12.09 14.36 -2.99
C ILE A 320 10.82 15.08 -2.57
N SER A 321 9.87 15.19 -3.47
CA SER A 321 8.54 15.77 -3.20
C SER A 321 7.82 15.07 -2.05
N ALA A 322 6.98 15.82 -1.33
CA ALA A 322 6.20 15.38 -0.16
C ALA A 322 7.04 15.02 1.09
N THR A 323 8.33 15.25 1.09
CA THR A 323 9.17 15.22 2.29
C THR A 323 9.13 16.55 3.02
N ILE A 324 9.48 16.58 4.30
CA ILE A 324 9.31 17.77 5.17
C ILE A 324 10.67 18.23 5.70
N ASN A 325 11.02 19.48 5.46
CA ASN A 325 12.20 20.06 6.07
C ASN A 325 11.95 20.33 7.56
N LYS A 326 12.73 19.71 8.44
CA LYS A 326 12.61 19.88 9.90
C LYS A 326 13.42 21.06 10.41
N ASN A 327 14.60 21.28 9.85
CA ASN A 327 15.53 22.31 10.33
C ASN A 327 16.42 22.79 9.19
N GLY A 328 16.92 24.03 9.31
CA GLY A 328 17.69 24.67 8.28
C GLY A 328 16.83 25.29 7.16
N THR A 329 17.44 26.09 6.31
CA THR A 329 16.82 26.71 5.13
C THR A 329 17.70 26.45 3.94
N PHE A 330 17.14 25.98 2.85
CA PHE A 330 17.87 25.71 1.62
C PHE A 330 17.07 26.09 0.39
N GLN A 331 17.77 26.27 -0.70
CA GLN A 331 17.20 26.46 -2.03
C GLN A 331 17.57 25.24 -2.88
N PHE A 332 16.65 24.82 -3.73
CA PHE A 332 16.92 23.75 -4.68
C PHE A 332 16.38 24.07 -6.06
N GLN A 333 17.02 23.55 -7.08
CA GLN A 333 16.55 23.66 -8.45
C GLN A 333 15.61 22.49 -8.76
N ALA A 334 14.39 22.80 -9.21
CA ALA A 334 13.41 21.79 -9.61
C ALA A 334 13.90 20.99 -10.82
N SER A 335 13.93 19.67 -10.71
CA SER A 335 14.34 18.75 -11.77
C SER A 335 13.18 17.96 -12.36
N LYS A 336 12.32 17.35 -11.50
CA LYS A 336 11.11 16.63 -11.90
C LYS A 336 9.90 17.35 -11.33
N VAL A 337 8.92 17.66 -12.18
CA VAL A 337 7.74 18.46 -11.81
C VAL A 337 6.44 17.79 -12.26
N GLY A 338 5.32 18.12 -11.63
CA GLY A 338 4.00 17.64 -12.02
C GLY A 338 3.87 16.10 -11.93
N GLU A 339 3.61 15.46 -13.05
CA GLU A 339 3.42 14.00 -13.12
C GLU A 339 4.73 13.21 -13.04
N ASP A 340 5.86 13.86 -13.31
CA ASP A 340 7.18 13.21 -13.28
C ASP A 340 7.80 13.15 -11.89
N THR A 341 7.19 13.79 -10.88
CA THR A 341 7.70 13.72 -9.50
C THR A 341 7.65 12.31 -8.95
N THR A 342 8.61 11.96 -8.10
CA THR A 342 8.68 10.65 -7.44
C THR A 342 7.37 10.29 -6.74
N LEU A 343 6.75 11.23 -6.04
CA LEU A 343 5.45 11.00 -5.42
C LEU A 343 4.37 10.67 -6.45
N SER A 344 4.30 11.40 -7.57
CA SER A 344 3.32 11.14 -8.63
C SER A 344 3.51 9.77 -9.26
N GLN A 345 4.76 9.34 -9.47
CA GLN A 345 5.09 8.00 -9.95
C GLN A 345 4.66 6.91 -8.95
N ILE A 346 4.92 7.12 -7.64
CA ILE A 346 4.46 6.21 -6.58
C ILE A 346 2.93 6.06 -6.61
N ILE A 347 2.21 7.18 -6.63
CA ILE A 347 0.74 7.19 -6.66
C ILE A 347 0.22 6.45 -7.90
N ARG A 348 0.83 6.69 -9.07
CA ARG A 348 0.47 6.03 -10.31
C ARG A 348 0.69 4.51 -10.24
N LEU A 349 1.83 4.06 -9.74
CA LEU A 349 2.13 2.64 -9.57
C LEU A 349 1.11 1.95 -8.63
N VAL A 350 0.75 2.59 -7.52
CA VAL A 350 -0.25 2.05 -6.58
C VAL A 350 -1.65 2.02 -7.21
N ASP A 351 -2.02 3.04 -8.00
CA ASP A 351 -3.30 3.05 -8.72
C ASP A 351 -3.35 1.96 -9.80
N GLU A 352 -2.28 1.79 -10.58
CA GLU A 352 -2.16 0.74 -11.61
C GLU A 352 -2.20 -0.66 -10.98
N ALA A 353 -1.46 -0.90 -9.90
CA ALA A 353 -1.50 -2.16 -9.16
C ALA A 353 -2.90 -2.47 -8.63
N SER A 354 -3.57 -1.47 -8.05
CA SER A 354 -4.92 -1.62 -7.50
C SER A 354 -5.98 -1.91 -8.55
N ASN A 355 -5.77 -1.45 -9.80
CA ASN A 355 -6.68 -1.63 -10.92
C ASN A 355 -6.34 -2.84 -11.79
N SER A 356 -5.16 -3.43 -11.63
CA SER A 356 -4.74 -4.64 -12.35
C SER A 356 -5.45 -5.89 -11.80
N LYS A 357 -5.45 -6.98 -12.56
CA LYS A 357 -6.13 -8.23 -12.18
C LYS A 357 -5.15 -9.33 -11.84
N ALA A 358 -5.24 -9.81 -10.63
CA ALA A 358 -4.58 -11.03 -10.18
C ALA A 358 -5.17 -12.29 -10.87
N PRO A 359 -4.39 -13.35 -11.12
CA PRO A 359 -4.87 -14.61 -11.68
C PRO A 359 -6.08 -15.22 -10.95
N ILE A 360 -6.08 -15.17 -9.61
CA ILE A 360 -7.19 -15.67 -8.79
C ILE A 360 -8.49 -14.85 -9.02
N ALA A 361 -8.37 -13.55 -9.32
CA ALA A 361 -9.52 -12.71 -9.65
C ALA A 361 -10.12 -13.09 -11.01
N ARG A 362 -9.28 -13.43 -11.99
CA ARG A 362 -9.74 -13.91 -13.32
C ARG A 362 -10.55 -15.21 -13.17
N LEU A 363 -10.13 -16.12 -12.29
CA LEU A 363 -10.87 -17.34 -11.98
C LEU A 363 -12.22 -17.06 -11.30
N ALA A 364 -12.24 -16.17 -10.32
CA ALA A 364 -13.46 -15.76 -9.63
C ALA A 364 -14.48 -15.10 -10.60
N ASP A 365 -14.01 -14.27 -11.53
CA ASP A 365 -14.85 -13.66 -12.57
C ASP A 365 -15.46 -14.72 -13.49
N LYS A 366 -14.69 -15.73 -13.92
CA LYS A 366 -15.17 -16.83 -14.77
C LYS A 366 -16.26 -17.62 -14.07
N VAL A 367 -16.09 -17.93 -12.80
CA VAL A 367 -17.10 -18.60 -11.97
C VAL A 367 -18.36 -17.74 -11.84
N SER A 368 -18.21 -16.43 -11.55
CA SER A 368 -19.34 -15.49 -11.43
C SER A 368 -20.17 -15.40 -12.69
N GLY A 369 -19.54 -15.46 -13.86
CA GLY A 369 -20.23 -15.40 -15.16
C GLY A 369 -21.13 -16.60 -15.48
N VAL A 370 -20.83 -17.77 -14.88
CA VAL A 370 -21.65 -19.00 -15.02
C VAL A 370 -22.67 -19.14 -13.89
N PHE A 371 -22.35 -18.57 -12.72
CA PHE A 371 -23.13 -18.75 -11.50
C PHE A 371 -24.58 -18.25 -11.63
N VAL A 372 -24.80 -17.04 -12.17
CA VAL A 372 -26.14 -16.45 -12.28
C VAL A 372 -27.10 -17.29 -13.15
N PRO A 373 -26.73 -17.71 -14.37
CA PRO A 373 -27.54 -18.63 -15.16
C PRO A 373 -27.87 -19.95 -14.44
N VAL A 374 -26.89 -20.54 -13.76
CA VAL A 374 -27.08 -21.78 -12.99
C VAL A 374 -28.10 -21.60 -11.86
N VAL A 375 -28.01 -20.51 -11.12
CA VAL A 375 -28.98 -20.19 -10.05
C VAL A 375 -30.40 -20.02 -10.58
N ILE A 376 -30.56 -19.35 -11.71
CA ILE A 376 -31.89 -19.22 -12.36
C ILE A 376 -32.45 -20.62 -12.71
N ALA A 377 -31.61 -21.50 -13.26
CA ALA A 377 -32.02 -22.86 -13.56
C ALA A 377 -32.40 -23.64 -12.26
N ILE A 378 -31.62 -23.52 -11.17
CA ILE A 378 -31.94 -24.13 -9.90
C ILE A 378 -33.27 -23.61 -9.36
N ALA A 379 -33.55 -22.31 -9.43
CA ALA A 379 -34.81 -21.74 -8.97
C ALA A 379 -36.01 -22.29 -9.77
N ILE A 380 -35.88 -22.40 -11.07
CA ILE A 380 -36.91 -22.98 -11.94
C ILE A 380 -37.14 -24.45 -11.58
N VAL A 381 -36.06 -25.24 -11.43
CA VAL A 381 -36.14 -26.64 -11.01
C VAL A 381 -36.81 -26.80 -9.65
N THR A 382 -36.44 -25.94 -8.70
CA THR A 382 -37.03 -25.87 -7.35
C THR A 382 -38.56 -25.66 -7.45
N ALA A 383 -38.99 -24.69 -8.26
CA ALA A 383 -40.42 -24.44 -8.46
C ALA A 383 -41.14 -25.66 -9.05
N ILE A 384 -40.59 -26.28 -10.08
CA ILE A 384 -41.15 -27.43 -10.74
C ILE A 384 -41.26 -28.63 -9.77
N VAL A 385 -40.21 -28.92 -9.03
CA VAL A 385 -40.19 -30.02 -8.07
C VAL A 385 -41.27 -29.88 -7.01
N TRP A 386 -41.44 -28.67 -6.44
CA TRP A 386 -42.47 -28.46 -5.40
C TRP A 386 -43.90 -28.44 -5.97
N LEU A 387 -44.10 -28.00 -7.21
CA LEU A 387 -45.37 -28.12 -7.89
C LEU A 387 -45.75 -29.58 -8.13
N ILE A 388 -44.80 -30.43 -8.57
CA ILE A 388 -45.01 -31.89 -8.76
C ILE A 388 -45.26 -32.55 -7.41
N ALA A 389 -44.58 -32.08 -6.35
CA ALA A 389 -44.81 -32.61 -4.98
C ALA A 389 -46.19 -32.20 -4.38
N GLY A 390 -47.00 -31.41 -5.10
CA GLY A 390 -48.36 -31.04 -4.67
C GLY A 390 -48.42 -29.96 -3.58
N MET A 391 -47.34 -29.23 -3.31
CA MET A 391 -47.26 -28.25 -2.23
C MET A 391 -47.88 -26.88 -2.57
N GLY A 392 -48.51 -26.77 -3.73
CA GLY A 392 -49.14 -25.53 -4.18
C GLY A 392 -48.18 -24.49 -4.79
N PHE A 393 -48.77 -23.58 -5.57
CA PHE A 393 -48.00 -22.59 -6.34
C PHE A 393 -47.26 -21.57 -5.46
N GLU A 394 -47.89 -21.15 -4.36
CA GLU A 394 -47.30 -20.21 -3.40
C GLU A 394 -46.02 -20.77 -2.79
N PHE A 395 -46.03 -21.99 -2.33
CA PHE A 395 -44.87 -22.64 -1.70
C PHE A 395 -43.72 -22.78 -2.71
N ALA A 396 -44.04 -23.25 -3.92
CA ALA A 396 -43.06 -23.40 -4.98
C ALA A 396 -42.41 -22.08 -5.39
N LEU A 397 -43.21 -21.02 -5.54
CA LEU A 397 -42.76 -19.70 -5.93
C LEU A 397 -41.88 -19.06 -4.83
N SER A 398 -42.31 -19.18 -3.56
CA SER A 398 -41.55 -18.61 -2.44
C SER A 398 -40.17 -19.26 -2.28
N ASN A 399 -40.06 -20.59 -2.42
CA ASN A 399 -38.74 -21.24 -2.41
C ASN A 399 -37.88 -20.86 -3.62
N ALA A 400 -38.47 -20.73 -4.82
CA ALA A 400 -37.75 -20.29 -6.00
C ALA A 400 -37.21 -18.83 -5.82
N ILE A 401 -38.02 -17.93 -5.30
CA ILE A 401 -37.62 -16.56 -4.97
C ILE A 401 -36.50 -16.55 -3.92
N SER A 402 -36.61 -17.38 -2.88
CA SER A 402 -35.59 -17.52 -1.85
C SER A 402 -34.25 -17.98 -2.43
N VAL A 403 -34.26 -18.95 -3.37
CA VAL A 403 -33.08 -19.40 -4.10
C VAL A 403 -32.46 -18.24 -4.91
N LEU A 404 -33.26 -17.50 -5.66
CA LEU A 404 -32.77 -16.36 -6.46
C LEU A 404 -32.11 -15.28 -5.60
N VAL A 405 -32.72 -14.96 -4.46
CA VAL A 405 -32.27 -13.88 -3.60
C VAL A 405 -31.01 -14.25 -2.82
N ILE A 406 -30.95 -15.44 -2.19
CA ILE A 406 -29.79 -15.83 -1.40
C ILE A 406 -28.54 -16.03 -2.25
N SER A 407 -28.71 -16.38 -3.50
CA SER A 407 -27.63 -16.75 -4.41
C SER A 407 -26.92 -15.56 -5.04
N CYS A 408 -27.04 -14.37 -4.50
CA CYS A 408 -26.31 -13.22 -5.05
C CYS A 408 -24.78 -13.37 -4.85
N PRO A 409 -23.97 -13.35 -5.90
CA PRO A 409 -22.51 -13.43 -5.79
C PRO A 409 -21.86 -12.09 -5.46
N CYS A 410 -22.50 -11.23 -4.65
CA CYS A 410 -22.05 -9.87 -4.35
C CYS A 410 -20.67 -9.86 -3.68
N ALA A 411 -20.48 -10.72 -2.68
CA ALA A 411 -19.25 -10.83 -1.92
C ALA A 411 -18.07 -11.36 -2.77
N LEU A 412 -18.35 -12.24 -3.76
CA LEU A 412 -17.33 -12.84 -4.61
C LEU A 412 -16.60 -11.79 -5.45
N GLY A 413 -17.33 -10.82 -6.00
CA GLY A 413 -16.74 -9.72 -6.79
C GLY A 413 -15.88 -8.74 -6.01
N LEU A 414 -15.96 -8.77 -4.67
CA LEU A 414 -15.19 -7.90 -3.79
C LEU A 414 -14.03 -8.62 -3.11
N ALA A 415 -14.08 -9.95 -3.04
CA ALA A 415 -13.17 -10.78 -2.26
C ALA A 415 -11.70 -10.52 -2.60
N THR A 416 -11.36 -10.42 -3.87
CA THR A 416 -9.99 -10.20 -4.36
C THR A 416 -9.64 -8.72 -4.48
N PRO A 417 -10.41 -7.86 -5.18
CA PRO A 417 -9.98 -6.48 -5.44
C PRO A 417 -9.80 -5.65 -4.16
N VAL A 418 -10.65 -5.84 -3.15
CA VAL A 418 -10.53 -5.09 -1.88
C VAL A 418 -9.28 -5.52 -1.11
N ALA A 419 -8.96 -6.82 -1.08
CA ALA A 419 -7.75 -7.30 -0.42
C ALA A 419 -6.47 -6.82 -1.11
N ILE A 420 -6.46 -6.80 -2.45
CA ILE A 420 -5.34 -6.26 -3.25
C ILE A 420 -5.17 -4.76 -2.95
N MET A 421 -6.23 -3.96 -3.05
CA MET A 421 -6.15 -2.52 -2.82
C MET A 421 -5.67 -2.17 -1.40
N VAL A 422 -6.13 -2.91 -0.37
CA VAL A 422 -5.63 -2.72 1.00
C VAL A 422 -4.18 -3.19 1.12
N GLY A 423 -3.83 -4.29 0.46
CA GLY A 423 -2.48 -4.86 0.46
C GLY A 423 -1.46 -3.95 -0.22
N THR A 424 -1.76 -3.46 -1.44
CA THR A 424 -0.89 -2.52 -2.17
C THR A 424 -0.76 -1.18 -1.45
N GLY A 425 -1.86 -0.66 -0.88
CA GLY A 425 -1.81 0.53 -0.04
C GLY A 425 -0.94 0.33 1.21
N LYS A 426 -1.01 -0.85 1.84
CA LYS A 426 -0.15 -1.16 2.99
C LYS A 426 1.31 -1.36 2.59
N ALA A 427 1.58 -1.95 1.43
CA ALA A 427 2.92 -2.05 0.86
C ALA A 427 3.53 -0.65 0.67
N ALA A 428 2.80 0.26 0.04
CA ALA A 428 3.23 1.63 -0.21
C ALA A 428 3.52 2.41 1.10
N GLU A 429 2.68 2.24 2.15
CA GLU A 429 2.95 2.80 3.49
C GLU A 429 4.27 2.28 4.10
N MET A 430 4.75 1.12 3.65
CA MET A 430 6.00 0.50 4.10
C MET A 430 7.19 0.84 3.21
N GLY A 431 7.01 1.65 2.17
CA GLY A 431 8.02 1.93 1.17
C GLY A 431 8.24 0.80 0.15
N ILE A 432 7.26 -0.08 -0.02
CA ILE A 432 7.28 -1.20 -0.96
C ILE A 432 6.28 -0.92 -2.09
N LEU A 433 6.77 -0.66 -3.28
CA LEU A 433 5.93 -0.38 -4.44
C LEU A 433 5.75 -1.65 -5.27
N ILE A 434 4.51 -2.07 -5.47
CA ILE A 434 4.15 -3.26 -6.23
C ILE A 434 3.44 -2.80 -7.50
N LYS A 435 3.94 -3.19 -8.68
CA LYS A 435 3.42 -2.70 -9.96
C LYS A 435 2.10 -3.33 -10.39
N SER A 436 1.82 -4.56 -9.94
CA SER A 436 0.61 -5.25 -10.37
C SER A 436 0.04 -6.17 -9.30
N ALA A 437 -1.26 -6.44 -9.38
CA ALA A 437 -1.91 -7.45 -8.55
C ALA A 437 -1.38 -8.87 -8.82
N GLU A 438 -0.91 -9.11 -10.04
CA GLU A 438 -0.29 -10.37 -10.44
C GLU A 438 1.06 -10.54 -9.74
N SER A 439 1.91 -9.50 -9.72
CA SER A 439 3.17 -9.50 -8.98
C SER A 439 2.94 -9.70 -7.47
N LEU A 440 1.91 -9.03 -6.90
CA LEU A 440 1.52 -9.22 -5.49
C LEU A 440 1.07 -10.67 -5.21
N GLU A 441 0.31 -11.28 -6.13
CA GLU A 441 -0.10 -12.68 -5.99
C GLU A 441 1.07 -13.63 -6.17
N ASN A 442 1.91 -13.47 -7.22
CA ASN A 442 2.99 -14.39 -7.54
C ASN A 442 4.11 -14.37 -6.47
N LEU A 443 4.33 -13.24 -5.83
CA LEU A 443 5.36 -13.09 -4.79
C LEU A 443 5.18 -14.08 -3.62
N HIS A 444 3.94 -14.54 -3.33
CA HIS A 444 3.72 -15.53 -2.26
C HIS A 444 4.24 -16.93 -2.60
N ASN A 445 4.37 -17.24 -3.90
CA ASN A 445 4.80 -18.54 -4.41
C ASN A 445 6.33 -18.68 -4.52
N VAL A 446 7.06 -17.60 -4.30
CA VAL A 446 8.53 -17.61 -4.37
C VAL A 446 9.09 -18.59 -3.36
N ASP A 447 9.93 -19.49 -3.83
CA ASP A 447 10.70 -20.47 -3.05
C ASP A 447 12.22 -20.21 -3.10
N THR A 448 12.70 -19.48 -4.09
CA THR A 448 14.12 -19.18 -4.30
C THR A 448 14.34 -17.68 -4.45
N ILE A 449 15.24 -17.12 -3.64
CA ILE A 449 15.66 -15.72 -3.75
C ILE A 449 17.08 -15.70 -4.31
N VAL A 450 17.24 -15.01 -5.43
CA VAL A 450 18.54 -14.74 -6.05
C VAL A 450 18.90 -13.30 -5.75
N LEU A 451 20.03 -13.11 -5.07
CA LEU A 451 20.53 -11.80 -4.67
C LEU A 451 21.74 -11.43 -5.51
N ASP A 452 21.76 -10.27 -6.14
CA ASP A 452 23.00 -9.69 -6.60
C ASP A 452 23.89 -9.33 -5.40
N LYS A 453 25.19 -9.37 -5.57
CA LYS A 453 26.13 -8.98 -4.52
C LYS A 453 26.20 -7.45 -4.39
N THR A 454 26.63 -6.80 -5.49
CA THR A 454 27.04 -5.39 -5.47
C THR A 454 25.82 -4.45 -5.42
N GLY A 455 25.82 -3.51 -4.47
CA GLY A 455 24.67 -2.59 -4.31
C GLY A 455 23.41 -3.21 -3.70
N THR A 456 23.39 -4.56 -3.52
CA THR A 456 22.24 -5.31 -2.97
C THR A 456 22.59 -5.91 -1.62
N ILE A 457 23.49 -6.90 -1.57
CA ILE A 457 24.02 -7.46 -0.31
C ILE A 457 25.00 -6.47 0.33
N THR A 458 25.77 -5.78 -0.51
CA THR A 458 26.78 -4.80 -0.14
C THR A 458 26.30 -3.39 -0.40
N SER A 459 27.02 -2.39 0.12
CA SER A 459 26.65 -0.98 -0.02
C SER A 459 26.78 -0.45 -1.45
N GLY A 460 27.53 -1.14 -2.32
CA GLY A 460 27.87 -0.66 -3.68
C GLY A 460 28.96 0.42 -3.69
N HIS A 461 29.43 0.82 -2.53
CA HIS A 461 30.51 1.79 -2.35
C HIS A 461 31.72 1.08 -1.73
N PRO A 462 32.83 0.90 -2.49
CA PRO A 462 34.06 0.37 -1.96
C PRO A 462 34.58 1.25 -0.81
N ALA A 463 35.03 0.63 0.26
CA ALA A 463 35.65 1.35 1.39
C ALA A 463 36.98 0.72 1.76
N VAL A 464 37.90 1.51 2.30
CA VAL A 464 39.18 1.01 2.83
C VAL A 464 38.90 0.25 4.12
N THR A 465 39.24 -1.05 4.13
CA THR A 465 39.07 -1.93 5.27
C THR A 465 40.36 -2.10 6.08
N ASP A 466 41.52 -2.16 5.41
CA ASP A 466 42.81 -2.37 6.06
C ASP A 466 43.88 -1.47 5.42
N VAL A 467 44.72 -0.87 6.27
CA VAL A 467 45.89 -0.11 5.87
C VAL A 467 47.12 -0.78 6.50
N LEU A 468 47.93 -1.43 5.67
CA LEU A 468 49.05 -2.28 6.12
C LEU A 468 50.38 -1.70 5.60
N PRO A 469 51.06 -0.81 6.34
CA PRO A 469 52.37 -0.35 5.98
C PRO A 469 53.40 -1.49 6.13
N LEU A 470 54.13 -1.78 5.07
CA LEU A 470 55.23 -2.74 5.06
C LEU A 470 56.56 -2.05 5.29
N ASP A 471 56.67 -0.75 4.99
CA ASP A 471 57.81 0.07 5.37
C ASP A 471 57.64 0.51 6.84
N ARG A 472 58.44 -0.07 7.74
CA ARG A 472 58.40 0.19 9.18
C ARG A 472 58.69 1.66 9.57
N SER A 473 59.14 2.47 8.63
CA SER A 473 59.38 3.90 8.87
C SER A 473 58.12 4.76 8.80
N LEU A 474 57.00 4.21 8.29
CA LEU A 474 55.72 4.89 8.10
C LEU A 474 54.68 4.44 9.11
N THR A 475 53.94 5.41 9.63
CA THR A 475 52.70 5.13 10.34
C THR A 475 51.57 4.86 9.34
N GLU A 476 50.46 4.23 9.79
CA GLU A 476 49.29 3.97 8.94
C GLU A 476 48.74 5.25 8.32
N GLY A 477 48.63 6.34 9.11
CA GLY A 477 48.17 7.63 8.61
C GLY A 477 49.09 8.28 7.61
N GLN A 478 50.41 8.15 7.77
CA GLN A 478 51.40 8.68 6.79
C GLN A 478 51.34 7.87 5.49
N PHE A 479 51.25 6.55 5.59
CA PHE A 479 51.09 5.69 4.42
C PHE A 479 49.80 5.97 3.67
N LEU A 480 48.67 6.11 4.38
CA LEU A 480 47.37 6.41 3.79
C LEU A 480 47.38 7.78 3.12
N ALA A 481 48.02 8.81 3.71
CA ALA A 481 48.11 10.12 3.10
C ALA A 481 48.95 10.15 1.80
N GLU A 482 50.07 9.37 1.77
CA GLU A 482 50.89 9.23 0.55
C GLU A 482 50.13 8.45 -0.54
N ALA A 483 49.44 7.40 -0.16
CA ALA A 483 48.64 6.56 -1.07
C ALA A 483 47.45 7.37 -1.64
N ALA A 484 46.72 8.09 -0.80
CA ALA A 484 45.60 8.94 -1.22
C ALA A 484 46.04 10.07 -2.14
N ALA A 485 47.22 10.68 -1.89
CA ALA A 485 47.78 11.66 -2.80
C ALA A 485 48.13 11.04 -4.18
N ALA A 486 48.68 9.82 -4.22
CA ALA A 486 48.97 9.15 -5.48
C ALA A 486 47.69 8.82 -6.28
N GLU A 487 46.59 8.43 -5.59
CA GLU A 487 45.30 8.08 -6.21
C GLU A 487 44.38 9.30 -6.48
N PHE A 488 44.74 10.51 -6.02
CA PHE A 488 43.88 11.69 -6.07
C PHE A 488 43.40 12.09 -7.48
N GLY A 489 44.14 11.73 -8.50
CA GLY A 489 43.77 11.99 -9.92
C GLY A 489 43.00 10.85 -10.58
N SER A 490 42.69 9.78 -9.86
CA SER A 490 42.05 8.59 -10.42
C SER A 490 40.53 8.67 -10.23
N GLU A 491 39.78 8.40 -11.29
CA GLU A 491 38.31 8.27 -11.26
C GLU A 491 37.84 6.86 -10.87
N HIS A 492 38.79 5.95 -10.61
CA HIS A 492 38.43 4.57 -10.29
C HIS A 492 37.82 4.48 -8.87
N PRO A 493 36.70 3.74 -8.65
CA PRO A 493 36.04 3.66 -7.34
C PRO A 493 36.93 3.20 -6.19
N LEU A 494 37.90 2.32 -6.45
CA LEU A 494 38.87 1.88 -5.45
C LEU A 494 39.84 3.00 -5.03
N ALA A 495 40.19 3.86 -5.95
CA ALA A 495 41.03 5.04 -5.67
C ALA A 495 40.27 6.07 -4.85
N GLN A 496 39.01 6.35 -5.23
CA GLN A 496 38.13 7.24 -4.49
C GLN A 496 37.99 6.80 -3.03
N ALA A 497 37.80 5.49 -2.78
CA ALA A 497 37.73 4.95 -1.42
C ALA A 497 38.97 5.28 -0.58
N VAL A 498 40.17 5.22 -1.19
CA VAL A 498 41.42 5.56 -0.50
C VAL A 498 41.50 7.06 -0.17
N VAL A 499 41.09 7.91 -1.12
CA VAL A 499 41.06 9.36 -0.95
C VAL A 499 40.04 9.77 0.11
N GLU A 500 38.84 9.25 0.06
CA GLU A 500 37.77 9.50 1.03
C GLU A 500 38.18 9.10 2.45
N ARG A 501 38.80 7.93 2.60
CA ARG A 501 39.29 7.48 3.91
C ARG A 501 40.32 8.44 4.50
N ALA A 502 41.22 8.95 3.68
CA ALA A 502 42.21 9.94 4.12
C ALA A 502 41.57 11.28 4.50
N GLN A 503 40.58 11.72 3.75
CA GLN A 503 39.80 12.95 4.02
C GLN A 503 38.99 12.83 5.32
N LEU A 504 38.30 11.71 5.53
CA LEU A 504 37.55 11.43 6.76
C LEU A 504 38.43 11.48 8.02
N LEU A 505 39.68 11.07 7.89
CA LEU A 505 40.67 11.16 8.98
C LEU A 505 41.34 12.53 9.09
N GLY A 506 40.93 13.50 8.27
CA GLY A 506 41.50 14.86 8.27
C GLY A 506 42.97 14.92 7.88
N LEU A 507 43.46 13.93 7.11
CA LEU A 507 44.86 13.87 6.70
C LEU A 507 45.19 14.93 5.61
N SER A 508 46.29 15.64 5.77
CA SER A 508 46.76 16.58 4.75
C SER A 508 47.42 15.80 3.59
N LEU A 509 46.84 15.93 2.40
CA LEU A 509 47.35 15.28 1.21
C LEU A 509 48.51 16.03 0.58
N PRO A 510 49.66 15.37 0.29
CA PRO A 510 50.75 15.96 -0.46
C PRO A 510 50.33 16.37 -1.87
N LYS A 511 51.02 17.39 -2.44
CA LYS A 511 50.70 17.88 -3.78
C LYS A 511 51.15 16.91 -4.87
N VAL A 512 50.21 16.56 -5.76
CA VAL A 512 50.43 15.76 -6.96
C VAL A 512 51.01 16.66 -8.09
N GLU A 513 52.10 16.16 -8.73
CA GLU A 513 52.81 16.88 -9.83
C GLU A 513 52.44 16.30 -11.18
N ALA A 514 52.30 14.94 -11.25
CA ALA A 514 51.92 14.23 -12.45
C ALA A 514 51.13 12.96 -12.10
N PHE A 515 50.19 12.60 -12.98
CA PHE A 515 49.34 11.45 -12.83
C PHE A 515 49.13 10.77 -14.20
N GLU A 516 49.19 9.44 -14.22
CA GLU A 516 48.93 8.60 -15.39
C GLU A 516 48.14 7.34 -14.95
N ALA A 517 46.99 7.12 -15.53
CA ALA A 517 46.23 5.90 -15.31
C ALA A 517 46.60 4.82 -16.35
N VAL A 518 46.87 3.57 -15.88
CA VAL A 518 47.14 2.41 -16.74
C VAL A 518 45.89 1.51 -16.69
N ALA A 519 45.11 1.55 -17.74
CA ALA A 519 43.78 0.89 -17.79
C ALA A 519 43.84 -0.60 -17.37
N GLY A 520 43.03 -0.99 -16.36
CA GLY A 520 42.90 -2.33 -15.84
C GLY A 520 44.10 -2.85 -15.03
N ARG A 521 45.12 -2.02 -14.74
CA ARG A 521 46.34 -2.44 -14.04
C ARG A 521 46.67 -1.61 -12.81
N GLY A 522 46.65 -0.26 -12.91
CA GLY A 522 46.97 0.62 -11.78
C GLY A 522 47.25 2.05 -12.24
N ILE A 523 48.05 2.77 -11.44
CA ILE A 523 48.36 4.19 -11.69
C ILE A 523 49.86 4.44 -11.52
N ARG A 524 50.38 5.49 -12.19
CA ARG A 524 51.68 6.13 -11.95
C ARG A 524 51.42 7.56 -11.50
N ALA A 525 52.05 7.97 -10.42
CA ALA A 525 51.89 9.35 -9.93
C ALA A 525 53.26 9.91 -9.49
N LYS A 526 53.42 11.23 -9.60
CA LYS A 526 54.54 11.94 -9.02
C LYS A 526 54.03 12.88 -7.93
N VAL A 527 54.47 12.65 -6.70
CA VAL A 527 54.06 13.40 -5.51
C VAL A 527 55.32 13.91 -4.77
N ASN A 528 55.45 15.21 -4.61
CA ASN A 528 56.62 15.83 -3.98
C ASN A 528 57.97 15.34 -4.56
N GLY A 529 58.08 15.28 -5.87
CA GLY A 529 59.29 14.86 -6.59
C GLY A 529 59.60 13.34 -6.53
N ARG A 530 58.76 12.55 -5.88
CA ARG A 530 58.92 11.07 -5.76
C ARG A 530 57.93 10.34 -6.67
N GLU A 531 58.36 9.22 -7.27
CA GLU A 531 57.50 8.42 -8.13
C GLU A 531 56.77 7.36 -7.30
N TYR A 532 55.43 7.29 -7.57
CA TYR A 532 54.54 6.29 -6.96
C TYR A 532 53.95 5.39 -8.06
N LEU A 533 53.87 4.13 -7.75
CA LEU A 533 53.14 3.14 -8.53
C LEU A 533 52.14 2.49 -7.60
N ALA A 534 50.88 2.45 -8.02
CA ALA A 534 49.83 1.74 -7.27
C ALA A 534 49.03 0.85 -8.21
N GLY A 535 48.66 -0.35 -7.74
CA GLY A 535 47.88 -1.28 -8.55
C GLY A 535 47.92 -2.72 -8.05
N ASN A 536 47.54 -3.66 -8.92
CA ASN A 536 47.55 -5.09 -8.62
C ASN A 536 48.99 -5.68 -8.64
N LEU A 537 49.14 -6.88 -8.09
CA LEU A 537 50.44 -7.53 -7.98
C LEU A 537 51.13 -7.74 -9.36
N ALA A 538 50.35 -8.08 -10.41
CA ALA A 538 50.90 -8.30 -11.74
C ALA A 538 51.48 -7.00 -12.34
N PHE A 539 50.79 -5.89 -12.17
CA PHE A 539 51.30 -4.58 -12.65
C PHE A 539 52.60 -4.16 -11.97
N LEU A 540 52.71 -4.47 -10.68
CA LEU A 540 53.92 -4.14 -9.94
C LEU A 540 55.10 -5.08 -10.31
N GLU A 541 54.83 -6.37 -10.53
CA GLU A 541 55.85 -7.35 -10.99
C GLU A 541 56.40 -6.99 -12.38
N GLU A 542 55.61 -6.46 -13.28
CA GLU A 542 56.06 -5.99 -14.62
C GLU A 542 56.92 -4.72 -14.58
N ASN A 543 56.59 -3.80 -13.65
CA ASN A 543 57.21 -2.46 -13.62
C ASN A 543 58.36 -2.35 -12.60
N HIS A 544 58.52 -3.34 -11.71
CA HIS A 544 59.52 -3.32 -10.70
C HIS A 544 60.06 -4.74 -10.39
N GLN A 545 61.38 -4.92 -10.41
CA GLN A 545 61.96 -6.11 -9.84
C GLN A 545 62.15 -5.88 -8.34
N PRO A 546 61.45 -6.61 -7.48
CA PRO A 546 61.57 -6.48 -6.03
C PRO A 546 62.98 -6.74 -5.59
N ALA A 547 63.52 -5.94 -4.68
CA ALA A 547 64.90 -5.97 -4.23
C ALA A 547 65.31 -7.29 -3.56
N THR A 548 64.34 -8.04 -2.97
CA THR A 548 64.62 -9.35 -2.36
C THR A 548 63.50 -10.37 -2.60
N LEU A 549 63.84 -11.66 -2.69
CA LEU A 549 62.87 -12.77 -2.75
C LEU A 549 61.98 -12.83 -1.53
N GLU A 550 62.46 -12.38 -0.37
CA GLU A 550 61.69 -12.33 0.90
C GLU A 550 60.59 -11.29 0.88
N GLU A 551 60.85 -10.06 0.37
CA GLU A 551 59.83 -9.00 0.21
C GLU A 551 58.71 -9.43 -0.72
N ARG A 552 59.07 -10.14 -1.80
CA ARG A 552 58.08 -10.65 -2.76
C ARG A 552 57.18 -11.74 -2.13
N SER A 553 57.79 -12.65 -1.35
CA SER A 553 57.05 -13.70 -0.67
C SER A 553 56.10 -13.14 0.40
N ALA A 554 56.56 -12.13 1.16
CA ALA A 554 55.75 -11.45 2.17
C ALA A 554 54.55 -10.69 1.55
N ALA A 555 54.82 -9.94 0.49
CA ALA A 555 53.70 -9.22 -0.24
C ALA A 555 52.67 -10.22 -0.79
N LYS A 556 53.12 -11.31 -1.42
CA LYS A 556 52.20 -12.36 -1.92
C LYS A 556 51.37 -13.00 -0.81
N SER A 557 51.99 -13.25 0.34
CA SER A 557 51.28 -13.81 1.50
C SER A 557 50.17 -12.87 2.01
N VAL A 558 50.49 -11.57 2.14
CA VAL A 558 49.51 -10.56 2.56
C VAL A 558 48.39 -10.41 1.54
N VAL A 559 48.74 -10.29 0.25
CA VAL A 559 47.75 -10.19 -0.83
C VAL A 559 46.83 -11.39 -0.85
N ASN A 560 47.39 -12.61 -0.79
CA ASN A 560 46.59 -13.83 -0.78
C ASN A 560 45.66 -13.94 0.44
N LYS A 561 46.16 -13.51 1.62
CA LYS A 561 45.36 -13.49 2.84
C LYS A 561 44.16 -12.52 2.70
N LEU A 562 44.41 -11.28 2.25
CA LEU A 562 43.38 -10.29 2.06
C LEU A 562 42.38 -10.73 0.96
N ALA A 563 42.84 -11.29 -0.14
CA ALA A 563 41.98 -11.85 -1.18
C ALA A 563 41.13 -13.02 -0.67
N GLN A 564 41.66 -13.89 0.22
CA GLN A 564 40.87 -14.94 0.89
C GLN A 564 39.79 -14.39 1.84
N GLU A 565 39.98 -13.16 2.35
CA GLU A 565 39.00 -12.44 3.15
C GLU A 565 37.99 -11.64 2.28
N GLY A 566 38.03 -11.82 0.95
CA GLY A 566 37.10 -11.13 0.04
C GLY A 566 37.44 -9.67 -0.25
N LYS A 567 38.65 -9.23 0.08
CA LYS A 567 39.10 -7.85 -0.09
C LYS A 567 39.97 -7.70 -1.34
N THR A 568 39.97 -6.51 -1.93
CA THR A 568 40.82 -6.16 -3.08
C THR A 568 42.08 -5.45 -2.57
N PRO A 569 43.24 -6.10 -2.61
CA PRO A 569 44.50 -5.50 -2.16
C PRO A 569 45.09 -4.61 -3.25
N LEU A 570 45.34 -3.36 -2.92
CA LEU A 570 46.07 -2.37 -3.70
C LEU A 570 47.49 -2.24 -3.12
N LEU A 571 48.50 -2.50 -3.92
CA LEU A 571 49.90 -2.36 -3.51
C LEU A 571 50.43 -1.02 -3.93
N PHE A 572 51.22 -0.38 -3.07
CA PHE A 572 51.84 0.92 -3.29
C PHE A 572 53.37 0.85 -3.21
N LEU A 573 54.02 1.38 -4.25
CA LEU A 573 55.48 1.54 -4.28
C LEU A 573 55.83 3.05 -4.35
N ARG A 574 56.97 3.39 -3.74
CA ARG A 574 57.61 4.72 -3.83
C ARG A 574 59.03 4.56 -4.27
N ASN A 575 59.42 5.21 -5.39
CA ASN A 575 60.75 5.10 -6.01
C ASN A 575 61.24 3.61 -6.09
N GLY A 576 60.34 2.71 -6.44
CA GLY A 576 60.66 1.29 -6.55
C GLY A 576 60.74 0.50 -5.22
N LYS A 577 60.46 1.06 -4.08
CA LYS A 577 60.40 0.38 -2.81
C LYS A 577 58.92 0.18 -2.42
N LEU A 578 58.57 -1.04 -1.96
CA LEU A 578 57.24 -1.35 -1.50
C LEU A 578 56.94 -0.61 -0.18
N LEU A 579 55.88 0.24 -0.20
CA LEU A 579 55.44 0.95 0.98
C LEU A 579 54.49 0.14 1.84
N GLY A 580 53.45 -0.49 1.19
CA GLY A 580 52.48 -1.26 1.88
C GLY A 580 51.34 -1.70 0.96
N VAL A 581 50.30 -2.23 1.58
CA VAL A 581 49.07 -2.70 0.96
C VAL A 581 47.89 -2.02 1.62
N ILE A 582 47.00 -1.50 0.80
CA ILE A 582 45.67 -1.04 1.25
C ILE A 582 44.62 -2.01 0.73
N ALA A 583 43.79 -2.55 1.60
CA ALA A 583 42.68 -3.38 1.20
C ALA A 583 41.41 -2.56 1.08
N VAL A 584 40.73 -2.74 -0.02
CA VAL A 584 39.44 -2.10 -0.28
C VAL A 584 38.41 -3.20 -0.52
N ALA A 585 37.25 -3.10 0.11
CA ALA A 585 36.16 -4.02 -0.14
C ALA A 585 34.82 -3.26 -0.18
N ASP A 586 33.89 -3.79 -0.95
CA ASP A 586 32.50 -3.37 -0.88
C ASP A 586 31.90 -3.97 0.39
N THR A 587 31.53 -3.12 1.31
CA THR A 587 31.13 -3.51 2.67
C THR A 587 29.74 -4.12 2.68
N ILE A 588 29.59 -5.24 3.38
CA ILE A 588 28.29 -5.88 3.61
C ILE A 588 27.42 -4.93 4.42
N ARG A 589 26.18 -4.70 3.98
CA ARG A 589 25.22 -3.88 4.74
C ARG A 589 24.89 -4.55 6.07
N GLU A 590 24.78 -3.78 7.14
CA GLU A 590 24.47 -4.30 8.48
C GLU A 590 23.16 -5.12 8.52
N THR A 591 22.18 -4.71 7.71
CA THR A 591 20.87 -5.36 7.61
C THR A 591 20.88 -6.66 6.82
N SER A 592 21.88 -6.90 5.95
CA SER A 592 21.92 -8.06 5.05
C SER A 592 21.99 -9.40 5.78
N ARG A 593 22.78 -9.49 6.84
CA ARG A 593 22.89 -10.73 7.64
C ARG A 593 21.54 -11.12 8.27
N ALA A 594 20.85 -10.17 8.87
CA ALA A 594 19.54 -10.39 9.49
C ALA A 594 18.48 -10.78 8.44
N ALA A 595 18.49 -10.11 7.29
CA ALA A 595 17.56 -10.41 6.21
C ALA A 595 17.77 -11.81 5.61
N ILE A 596 19.02 -12.22 5.38
CA ILE A 596 19.35 -13.56 4.86
C ILE A 596 18.94 -14.64 5.87
N GLN A 597 19.21 -14.42 7.15
CA GLN A 597 18.73 -15.34 8.20
C GLN A 597 17.20 -15.46 8.15
N ARG A 598 16.49 -14.37 7.97
CA ARG A 598 15.04 -14.36 7.86
C ARG A 598 14.53 -15.10 6.63
N PHE A 599 15.21 -14.97 5.48
CA PHE A 599 14.87 -15.77 4.29
C PHE A 599 14.98 -17.27 4.56
N ASN A 600 16.08 -17.69 5.23
CA ASN A 600 16.26 -19.08 5.64
C ASN A 600 15.15 -19.55 6.61
N GLU A 601 14.76 -18.72 7.59
CA GLU A 601 13.63 -19.00 8.50
C GLU A 601 12.29 -19.10 7.78
N MET A 602 12.11 -18.36 6.67
CA MET A 602 10.94 -18.44 5.80
C MET A 602 10.91 -19.68 4.90
N GLY A 603 11.99 -20.49 4.90
CA GLY A 603 12.16 -21.69 4.10
C GLY A 603 12.47 -21.39 2.63
N LEU A 604 13.12 -20.25 2.34
CA LEU A 604 13.50 -19.84 1.00
C LEU A 604 14.94 -20.27 0.70
N HIS A 605 15.19 -20.77 -0.51
CA HIS A 605 16.54 -21.01 -1.01
C HIS A 605 17.21 -19.69 -1.36
N VAL A 606 18.34 -19.38 -0.72
CA VAL A 606 19.07 -18.13 -0.96
C VAL A 606 20.28 -18.40 -1.83
N VAL A 607 20.31 -17.77 -3.01
CA VAL A 607 21.39 -17.86 -3.99
C VAL A 607 22.01 -16.49 -4.20
N MET A 608 23.32 -16.38 -4.12
CA MET A 608 24.04 -15.14 -4.46
C MET A 608 24.62 -15.24 -5.88
N LEU A 609 24.37 -14.23 -6.70
CA LEU A 609 25.04 -14.03 -8.00
C LEU A 609 26.11 -12.94 -7.86
N THR A 610 27.31 -13.19 -8.36
CA THR A 610 28.40 -12.20 -8.33
C THR A 610 29.37 -12.37 -9.51
N GLY A 611 29.91 -11.26 -10.00
CA GLY A 611 31.02 -11.23 -10.93
C GLY A 611 32.39 -11.52 -10.26
N ASP A 612 32.43 -11.61 -8.93
CA ASP A 612 33.65 -11.91 -8.20
C ASP A 612 34.15 -13.33 -8.47
N ASN A 613 35.41 -13.54 -8.22
CA ASN A 613 36.00 -14.88 -8.28
C ASN A 613 35.43 -15.80 -7.18
N LYS A 614 35.59 -17.10 -7.40
CA LYS A 614 35.05 -18.14 -6.52
C LYS A 614 35.51 -18.03 -5.05
N VAL A 615 36.71 -17.55 -4.79
CA VAL A 615 37.29 -17.48 -3.42
C VAL A 615 36.57 -16.38 -2.62
N THR A 616 36.43 -15.21 -3.24
CA THR A 616 35.68 -14.06 -2.65
C THR A 616 34.23 -14.41 -2.45
N ALA A 617 33.58 -14.98 -3.46
CA ALA A 617 32.16 -15.37 -3.39
C ALA A 617 31.90 -16.38 -2.25
N GLU A 618 32.79 -17.39 -2.09
CA GLU A 618 32.67 -18.39 -1.04
C GLU A 618 32.93 -17.82 0.36
N ALA A 619 33.79 -16.82 0.50
CA ALA A 619 34.04 -16.13 1.76
C ALA A 619 32.75 -15.39 2.23
N ILE A 620 32.13 -14.60 1.36
CA ILE A 620 30.90 -13.87 1.64
C ILE A 620 29.73 -14.83 1.91
N ARG A 621 29.61 -15.90 1.10
CA ARG A 621 28.59 -16.94 1.28
C ARG A 621 28.63 -17.54 2.68
N LYS A 622 29.82 -17.92 3.16
CA LYS A 622 30.01 -18.49 4.51
C LYS A 622 29.72 -17.47 5.61
N GLU A 623 30.17 -16.26 5.41
CA GLU A 623 29.97 -15.17 6.38
C GLU A 623 28.50 -14.88 6.62
N LEU A 624 27.68 -14.86 5.56
CA LEU A 624 26.26 -14.53 5.60
C LEU A 624 25.34 -15.74 5.80
N GLY A 625 25.86 -16.97 5.71
CA GLY A 625 25.06 -18.19 5.80
C GLY A 625 24.15 -18.40 4.58
N ILE A 626 24.58 -17.96 3.40
CA ILE A 626 23.90 -18.16 2.11
C ILE A 626 24.10 -19.62 1.67
N GLU A 627 23.08 -20.24 1.10
CA GLU A 627 23.10 -21.65 0.71
C GLU A 627 24.02 -21.89 -0.49
N GLN A 628 23.90 -21.07 -1.54
CA GLN A 628 24.63 -21.20 -2.78
C GLN A 628 25.18 -19.86 -3.27
N ALA A 629 26.39 -19.85 -3.81
CA ALA A 629 26.98 -18.72 -4.52
C ALA A 629 27.43 -19.12 -5.92
N ILE A 630 27.06 -18.32 -6.90
CA ILE A 630 27.47 -18.47 -8.30
C ILE A 630 28.42 -17.31 -8.61
N SER A 631 29.70 -17.65 -8.82
CA SER A 631 30.81 -16.72 -9.05
C SER A 631 31.13 -16.55 -10.54
N ASP A 632 31.97 -15.57 -10.86
CA ASP A 632 32.49 -15.30 -12.21
C ASP A 632 31.38 -15.03 -13.25
N VAL A 633 30.22 -14.48 -12.82
CA VAL A 633 29.04 -14.25 -13.67
C VAL A 633 29.16 -12.90 -14.37
N LEU A 634 29.15 -12.90 -15.68
CA LEU A 634 29.03 -11.66 -16.45
C LEU A 634 27.62 -11.10 -16.41
N PRO A 635 27.43 -9.77 -16.50
CA PRO A 635 26.08 -9.16 -16.48
C PRO A 635 25.12 -9.79 -17.49
N THR A 636 25.59 -10.12 -18.70
CA THR A 636 24.82 -10.76 -19.77
C THR A 636 24.42 -12.22 -19.48
N GLN A 637 25.04 -12.86 -18.50
CA GLN A 637 24.79 -14.26 -18.14
C GLN A 637 23.84 -14.42 -16.95
N LYS A 638 23.56 -13.34 -16.21
CA LYS A 638 22.69 -13.38 -15.03
C LYS A 638 21.29 -13.92 -15.40
N GLU A 639 20.75 -13.51 -16.54
CA GLU A 639 19.44 -13.99 -17.04
C GLU A 639 19.43 -15.50 -17.28
N ALA A 640 20.50 -16.05 -17.83
CA ALA A 640 20.63 -17.49 -18.10
C ALA A 640 20.63 -18.32 -16.81
N HIS A 641 21.24 -17.83 -15.73
CA HIS A 641 21.20 -18.51 -14.43
C HIS A 641 19.80 -18.50 -13.82
N ILE A 642 19.05 -17.38 -13.92
CA ILE A 642 17.65 -17.33 -13.50
C ILE A 642 16.81 -18.35 -14.27
N ARG A 643 17.00 -18.43 -15.60
CA ARG A 643 16.32 -19.41 -16.46
C ARG A 643 16.61 -20.84 -16.03
N SER A 644 17.88 -21.19 -15.75
CA SER A 644 18.25 -22.53 -15.29
C SER A 644 17.51 -22.91 -14.00
N LEU A 645 17.46 -22.03 -13.02
CA LEU A 645 16.73 -22.27 -11.77
C LEU A 645 15.22 -22.46 -12.02
N GLN A 646 14.63 -21.69 -12.95
CA GLN A 646 13.23 -21.86 -13.34
C GLN A 646 12.98 -23.19 -14.06
N GLU A 647 13.93 -23.65 -14.91
CA GLU A 647 13.85 -24.94 -15.59
C GLU A 647 13.99 -26.12 -14.60
N GLU A 648 14.68 -25.94 -13.49
CA GLU A 648 14.72 -26.88 -12.36
C GLU A 648 13.42 -26.92 -11.56
N GLY A 649 12.49 -26.01 -11.85
CA GLY A 649 11.15 -25.95 -11.24
C GLY A 649 10.99 -24.96 -10.11
N HIS A 650 12.02 -24.15 -9.85
CA HIS A 650 11.99 -23.11 -8.82
C HIS A 650 11.16 -21.89 -9.23
N LYS A 651 10.53 -21.26 -8.23
CA LYS A 651 9.87 -19.97 -8.35
C LYS A 651 10.82 -18.87 -7.85
N VAL A 652 11.41 -18.16 -8.79
CA VAL A 652 12.57 -17.30 -8.55
C VAL A 652 12.16 -15.85 -8.36
N ALA A 653 12.57 -15.25 -7.24
CA ALA A 653 12.65 -13.80 -7.08
C ALA A 653 14.10 -13.33 -7.29
N MET A 654 14.34 -12.45 -8.25
CA MET A 654 15.63 -11.78 -8.44
C MET A 654 15.61 -10.43 -7.72
N VAL A 655 16.66 -10.16 -6.94
CA VAL A 655 16.84 -8.90 -6.20
C VAL A 655 18.12 -8.23 -6.67
N GLY A 656 18.04 -6.99 -7.15
CA GLY A 656 19.18 -6.24 -7.68
C GLY A 656 18.96 -4.72 -7.66
N ASP A 657 19.96 -3.94 -8.10
CA ASP A 657 19.91 -2.48 -8.19
C ASP A 657 19.21 -1.94 -9.46
N GLY A 658 18.95 -2.81 -10.42
CA GLY A 658 18.22 -2.51 -11.66
C GLY A 658 19.09 -2.05 -12.84
N ILE A 659 20.28 -1.50 -12.65
CA ILE A 659 21.08 -0.96 -13.76
C ILE A 659 21.71 -2.11 -14.58
N ASN A 660 22.39 -3.01 -13.90
CA ASN A 660 23.08 -4.15 -14.52
C ASN A 660 22.21 -5.41 -14.55
N ASP A 661 21.15 -5.45 -13.77
CA ASP A 661 20.32 -6.61 -13.51
C ASP A 661 18.99 -6.62 -14.25
N ALA A 662 18.68 -5.55 -15.01
CA ALA A 662 17.39 -5.39 -15.70
C ALA A 662 16.95 -6.63 -16.49
N PRO A 663 17.80 -7.32 -17.28
CA PRO A 663 17.41 -8.55 -17.97
C PRO A 663 17.08 -9.71 -17.02
N ALA A 664 17.80 -9.84 -15.90
CA ALA A 664 17.58 -10.86 -14.89
C ALA A 664 16.31 -10.58 -14.07
N LEU A 665 16.07 -9.32 -13.69
CA LEU A 665 14.87 -8.86 -13.02
C LEU A 665 13.61 -9.13 -13.86
N THR A 666 13.68 -8.80 -15.16
CA THR A 666 12.56 -9.04 -16.09
C THR A 666 12.31 -10.52 -16.34
N ARG A 667 13.35 -11.36 -16.29
CA ARG A 667 13.26 -12.82 -16.53
C ARG A 667 12.69 -13.56 -15.33
N ALA A 668 12.98 -13.14 -14.13
CA ALA A 668 12.53 -13.81 -12.91
C ALA A 668 11.00 -13.91 -12.82
N ASP A 669 10.47 -14.84 -12.02
CA ASP A 669 9.03 -14.86 -11.74
C ASP A 669 8.59 -13.57 -11.01
N ILE A 670 9.48 -12.98 -10.21
CA ILE A 670 9.34 -11.66 -9.59
C ILE A 670 10.70 -10.95 -9.61
N GLY A 671 10.77 -9.82 -10.27
CA GLY A 671 11.89 -8.88 -10.18
C GLY A 671 11.70 -7.89 -9.04
N ILE A 672 12.70 -7.73 -8.17
CA ILE A 672 12.68 -6.81 -7.02
C ILE A 672 13.86 -5.86 -7.15
N ALA A 673 13.60 -4.57 -7.34
CA ALA A 673 14.63 -3.54 -7.37
C ALA A 673 14.79 -2.91 -5.98
N ILE A 674 16.06 -2.74 -5.55
CA ILE A 674 16.43 -2.03 -4.32
C ILE A 674 16.92 -0.64 -4.67
N GLY A 675 16.41 0.37 -3.94
CA GLY A 675 16.79 1.76 -4.15
C GLY A 675 16.06 2.40 -5.33
N ALA A 676 15.14 3.29 -5.05
CA ALA A 676 14.29 3.96 -6.06
C ALA A 676 15.03 4.96 -6.96
N GLY A 677 16.36 4.89 -7.03
CA GLY A 677 17.20 5.92 -7.64
C GLY A 677 17.27 5.93 -9.17
N THR A 678 16.82 4.86 -9.86
CA THR A 678 16.93 4.80 -11.32
C THR A 678 15.60 4.48 -11.99
N ASP A 679 15.26 5.26 -13.03
CA ASP A 679 14.07 5.02 -13.84
C ASP A 679 14.08 3.61 -14.47
N ILE A 680 15.28 3.06 -14.78
CA ILE A 680 15.48 1.71 -15.32
C ILE A 680 15.08 0.63 -14.31
N ALA A 681 15.43 0.78 -13.03
CA ALA A 681 15.02 -0.15 -11.98
C ALA A 681 13.50 -0.17 -11.80
N ILE A 682 12.90 1.02 -11.80
CA ILE A 682 11.45 1.17 -11.74
C ILE A 682 10.79 0.51 -12.96
N GLU A 683 11.35 0.59 -14.15
CA GLU A 683 10.76 0.02 -15.36
C GLU A 683 10.87 -1.50 -15.42
N SER A 684 11.98 -2.08 -14.97
CA SER A 684 12.33 -3.50 -15.16
C SER A 684 11.82 -4.43 -14.06
N ALA A 685 11.58 -3.92 -12.82
CA ALA A 685 11.19 -4.75 -11.69
C ALA A 685 9.66 -4.79 -11.49
N ASP A 686 9.15 -5.86 -10.89
CA ASP A 686 7.75 -6.03 -10.44
C ASP A 686 7.48 -5.36 -9.10
N VAL A 687 8.49 -5.32 -8.24
CA VAL A 687 8.47 -4.71 -6.91
C VAL A 687 9.66 -3.77 -6.79
N VAL A 688 9.42 -2.54 -6.35
CA VAL A 688 10.46 -1.54 -6.12
C VAL A 688 10.48 -1.18 -4.63
N LEU A 689 11.63 -1.32 -4.01
CA LEU A 689 11.86 -0.96 -2.62
C LEU A 689 12.43 0.46 -2.56
N MET A 690 11.76 1.33 -1.82
CA MET A 690 12.19 2.71 -1.64
C MET A 690 13.42 2.84 -0.74
N LYS A 691 13.65 1.81 0.09
CA LYS A 691 14.80 1.70 0.99
C LYS A 691 15.82 0.73 0.44
N ASP A 692 17.05 0.98 0.81
CA ASP A 692 18.18 0.09 0.50
C ASP A 692 18.29 -1.07 1.51
N SER A 693 17.18 -1.77 1.79
CA SER A 693 17.13 -2.81 2.82
C SER A 693 16.57 -4.13 2.31
N LEU A 694 17.34 -5.20 2.41
CA LEU A 694 16.88 -6.56 2.11
C LEU A 694 15.75 -7.03 3.04
N ASP A 695 15.60 -6.43 4.20
CA ASP A 695 14.52 -6.77 5.14
C ASP A 695 13.14 -6.40 4.56
N ASP A 696 13.09 -5.41 3.65
CA ASP A 696 11.88 -5.04 2.93
C ASP A 696 11.45 -6.11 1.91
N VAL A 697 12.40 -6.87 1.36
CA VAL A 697 12.10 -8.05 0.52
C VAL A 697 11.33 -9.09 1.34
N ALA A 698 11.81 -9.41 2.54
CA ALA A 698 11.14 -10.34 3.44
C ALA A 698 9.75 -9.83 3.84
N ALA A 699 9.63 -8.53 4.11
CA ALA A 699 8.36 -7.90 4.44
C ALA A 699 7.36 -7.92 3.26
N ALA A 700 7.83 -7.75 2.03
CA ALA A 700 7.02 -7.84 0.81
C ALA A 700 6.44 -9.25 0.63
N ILE A 701 7.27 -10.29 0.80
CA ILE A 701 6.85 -11.70 0.72
C ILE A 701 5.83 -12.04 1.83
N ASP A 702 6.09 -11.62 3.06
CA ASP A 702 5.17 -11.84 4.19
C ASP A 702 3.81 -11.14 3.96
N LEU A 703 3.83 -9.91 3.43
CA LEU A 703 2.63 -9.16 3.08
C LEU A 703 1.85 -9.86 1.96
N SER A 704 2.53 -10.30 0.90
CA SER A 704 1.93 -11.06 -0.18
C SER A 704 1.24 -12.34 0.34
N ARG A 705 1.94 -13.12 1.17
CA ARG A 705 1.38 -14.33 1.83
C ARG A 705 0.15 -13.98 2.68
N ALA A 706 0.16 -12.84 3.37
CA ALA A 706 -0.97 -12.39 4.16
C ALA A 706 -2.17 -11.97 3.28
N VAL A 707 -1.93 -11.27 2.17
CA VAL A 707 -2.95 -10.84 1.22
C VAL A 707 -3.60 -12.04 0.54
N VAL A 708 -2.81 -12.99 0.03
CA VAL A 708 -3.32 -14.19 -0.63
C VAL A 708 -4.14 -15.05 0.33
N ARG A 709 -3.66 -15.24 1.56
CA ARG A 709 -4.45 -15.92 2.62
C ARG A 709 -5.77 -15.20 2.90
N ASN A 710 -5.76 -13.87 2.92
CA ASN A 710 -6.97 -13.08 3.10
C ASN A 710 -7.94 -13.26 1.93
N ILE A 711 -7.44 -13.29 0.69
CA ILE A 711 -8.24 -13.55 -0.52
C ILE A 711 -8.88 -14.95 -0.44
N HIS A 712 -8.10 -15.98 -0.12
CA HIS A 712 -8.64 -17.34 0.02
C HIS A 712 -9.74 -17.42 1.09
N MET A 713 -9.55 -16.75 2.23
CA MET A 713 -10.57 -16.70 3.29
C MET A 713 -11.83 -15.96 2.83
N ASN A 714 -11.68 -14.85 2.11
CA ASN A 714 -12.80 -14.10 1.53
C ASN A 714 -13.57 -14.94 0.53
N LEU A 715 -12.88 -15.64 -0.37
CA LEU A 715 -13.50 -16.54 -1.35
C LEU A 715 -14.19 -17.71 -0.67
N PHE A 716 -13.55 -18.33 0.32
CA PHE A 716 -14.18 -19.41 1.11
C PHE A 716 -15.51 -18.96 1.69
N TRP A 717 -15.54 -17.83 2.41
CA TRP A 717 -16.79 -17.34 3.00
C TRP A 717 -17.82 -16.91 1.95
N ALA A 718 -17.38 -16.32 0.82
CA ALA A 718 -18.26 -15.93 -0.27
C ALA A 718 -18.97 -17.12 -0.93
N PHE A 719 -18.33 -18.30 -0.97
CA PHE A 719 -18.97 -19.54 -1.48
C PHE A 719 -19.71 -20.34 -0.41
N PHE A 720 -19.18 -20.42 0.78
CA PHE A 720 -19.67 -21.27 1.86
C PHE A 720 -21.14 -21.01 2.19
N TYR A 721 -21.52 -19.75 2.35
CA TYR A 721 -22.91 -19.41 2.67
C TYR A 721 -23.86 -19.71 1.52
N ASN A 722 -23.42 -19.62 0.25
CA ASN A 722 -24.21 -19.98 -0.91
C ASN A 722 -24.41 -21.51 -0.99
N VAL A 723 -23.35 -22.29 -0.76
CA VAL A 723 -23.40 -23.75 -0.78
C VAL A 723 -24.38 -24.30 0.29
N LEU A 724 -24.43 -23.68 1.47
CA LEU A 724 -25.38 -24.03 2.51
C LEU A 724 -26.77 -23.43 2.28
N GLY A 725 -26.82 -22.18 1.84
CA GLY A 725 -28.03 -21.38 1.73
C GLY A 725 -28.92 -21.79 0.56
N ILE A 726 -28.37 -22.18 -0.58
CA ILE A 726 -29.15 -22.55 -1.76
C ILE A 726 -29.99 -23.80 -1.50
N PRO A 727 -29.46 -24.95 -0.97
CA PRO A 727 -30.27 -26.10 -0.61
C PRO A 727 -31.34 -25.79 0.44
N LEU A 728 -31.00 -24.98 1.45
CA LEU A 728 -31.95 -24.56 2.47
C LEU A 728 -33.09 -23.72 1.89
N ALA A 729 -32.76 -22.75 1.01
CA ALA A 729 -33.73 -21.92 0.30
C ALA A 729 -34.59 -22.74 -0.68
N ALA A 730 -34.01 -23.77 -1.32
CA ALA A 730 -34.71 -24.70 -2.17
C ALA A 730 -35.70 -25.61 -1.39
N GLY A 731 -35.65 -25.58 -0.04
CA GLY A 731 -36.54 -26.37 0.81
C GLY A 731 -36.12 -27.81 1.02
N VAL A 732 -34.85 -28.17 0.77
CA VAL A 732 -34.36 -29.56 0.93
C VAL A 732 -34.59 -30.11 2.35
N LEU A 733 -34.51 -29.25 3.37
CA LEU A 733 -34.74 -29.63 4.76
C LEU A 733 -36.23 -29.59 5.18
N TYR A 734 -37.12 -29.13 4.31
CA TYR A 734 -38.54 -28.98 4.66
C TYR A 734 -39.22 -30.33 4.95
N PRO A 735 -39.05 -31.43 4.17
CA PRO A 735 -39.69 -32.69 4.43
C PRO A 735 -39.31 -33.31 5.78
N ALA A 736 -38.07 -33.11 6.26
CA ALA A 736 -37.57 -33.70 7.49
C ALA A 736 -37.79 -32.82 8.73
N PHE A 737 -37.62 -31.50 8.58
CA PHE A 737 -37.59 -30.56 9.73
C PHE A 737 -38.61 -29.43 9.62
N GLN A 738 -39.40 -29.38 8.57
CA GLN A 738 -40.31 -28.28 8.24
C GLN A 738 -39.63 -26.90 8.21
N LEU A 739 -38.31 -26.88 8.01
CA LEU A 739 -37.50 -25.68 7.99
C LEU A 739 -37.59 -25.00 6.61
N ARG A 740 -38.02 -23.74 6.59
CA ARG A 740 -38.19 -22.96 5.38
C ARG A 740 -37.41 -21.65 5.51
N LEU A 741 -36.64 -21.32 4.51
CA LEU A 741 -35.97 -20.05 4.46
C LEU A 741 -36.80 -19.00 3.72
N SER A 742 -37.20 -17.94 4.41
CA SER A 742 -37.92 -16.85 3.76
C SER A 742 -36.97 -15.99 2.88
N PRO A 743 -37.50 -15.38 1.79
CA PRO A 743 -36.69 -14.47 0.95
C PRO A 743 -36.08 -13.28 1.71
N MET A 744 -36.73 -12.84 2.79
CA MET A 744 -36.23 -11.79 3.67
C MET A 744 -34.94 -12.18 4.39
N ILE A 745 -34.91 -13.37 4.99
CA ILE A 745 -33.71 -13.90 5.66
C ILE A 745 -32.59 -14.10 4.65
N GLY A 746 -32.90 -14.60 3.45
CA GLY A 746 -31.94 -14.71 2.35
C GLY A 746 -31.31 -13.38 1.98
N SER A 747 -32.09 -12.31 1.85
CA SER A 747 -31.63 -10.96 1.55
C SER A 747 -30.71 -10.38 2.64
N ALA A 748 -31.08 -10.61 3.92
CA ALA A 748 -30.28 -10.18 5.07
C ALA A 748 -28.93 -10.90 5.11
N ALA A 749 -28.91 -12.23 4.92
CA ALA A 749 -27.69 -13.03 4.89
C ALA A 749 -26.75 -12.59 3.77
N MET A 750 -27.30 -12.33 2.57
CA MET A 750 -26.55 -11.80 1.44
C MET A 750 -25.87 -10.46 1.75
N SER A 751 -26.60 -9.54 2.36
CA SER A 751 -26.05 -8.23 2.72
C SER A 751 -24.92 -8.33 3.76
N LEU A 752 -25.08 -9.21 4.75
CA LEU A 752 -24.09 -9.44 5.79
C LEU A 752 -22.81 -10.08 5.24
N SER A 753 -22.92 -10.99 4.27
CA SER A 753 -21.77 -11.63 3.62
C SER A 753 -20.80 -10.61 3.01
N SER A 754 -21.30 -9.61 2.29
CA SER A 754 -20.46 -8.56 1.72
C SER A 754 -19.72 -7.74 2.80
N VAL A 755 -20.38 -7.47 3.91
CA VAL A 755 -19.76 -6.78 5.07
C VAL A 755 -18.63 -7.62 5.67
N CYS A 756 -18.86 -8.92 5.84
CA CYS A 756 -17.83 -9.85 6.37
C CYS A 756 -16.56 -9.86 5.51
N VAL A 757 -16.71 -9.98 4.19
CA VAL A 757 -15.60 -9.99 3.25
C VAL A 757 -14.79 -8.69 3.31
N VAL A 758 -15.45 -7.54 3.28
CA VAL A 758 -14.74 -6.25 3.33
C VAL A 758 -14.08 -6.04 4.69
N THR A 759 -14.75 -6.38 5.79
CA THR A 759 -14.17 -6.26 7.14
C THR A 759 -12.94 -7.16 7.28
N ASN A 760 -12.97 -8.38 6.74
CA ASN A 760 -11.79 -9.24 6.74
C ASN A 760 -10.65 -8.65 5.91
N ALA A 761 -10.92 -8.08 4.74
CA ALA A 761 -9.89 -7.42 3.92
C ALA A 761 -9.28 -6.20 4.64
N LEU A 762 -10.08 -5.40 5.35
CA LEU A 762 -9.59 -4.25 6.12
C LEU A 762 -8.65 -4.64 7.27
N ARG A 763 -8.64 -5.89 7.72
CA ARG A 763 -7.66 -6.38 8.72
C ARG A 763 -6.22 -6.29 8.22
N LEU A 764 -6.00 -6.29 6.90
CA LEU A 764 -4.66 -6.11 6.32
C LEU A 764 -4.03 -4.74 6.65
N ARG A 765 -4.82 -3.72 7.00
CA ARG A 765 -4.31 -2.43 7.49
C ARG A 765 -3.48 -2.57 8.78
N PHE A 766 -3.79 -3.58 9.59
CA PHE A 766 -3.08 -3.86 10.84
C PHE A 766 -1.90 -4.83 10.65
N PHE A 767 -1.53 -5.12 9.40
CA PHE A 767 -0.34 -5.91 9.13
C PHE A 767 0.89 -5.22 9.72
N LYS A 768 1.67 -5.97 10.52
CA LYS A 768 2.93 -5.53 11.12
C LYS A 768 4.07 -6.39 10.58
N ARG A 769 5.22 -5.79 10.37
CA ARG A 769 6.45 -6.53 10.09
C ARG A 769 6.72 -7.55 11.20
N LYS A 770 7.03 -8.79 10.82
CA LYS A 770 7.57 -9.77 11.74
C LYS A 770 9.08 -9.52 11.83
N GLY A 771 9.64 -9.47 13.03
CA GLY A 771 11.09 -9.35 13.21
C GLY A 771 11.68 -7.96 12.99
N ALA A 772 10.86 -6.89 12.95
CA ALA A 772 11.42 -5.57 13.14
C ALA A 772 12.17 -5.59 14.49
N PRO A 773 13.46 -5.21 14.56
CA PRO A 773 14.10 -5.01 15.84
C PRO A 773 13.18 -4.12 16.66
N LEU A 774 12.96 -4.49 17.92
CA LEU A 774 12.23 -3.64 18.88
C LEU A 774 12.82 -2.26 18.68
N ALA A 775 11.98 -1.33 18.23
CA ALA A 775 12.37 0.03 17.91
C ALA A 775 13.36 0.50 18.94
N GLU A 776 14.49 0.98 18.46
CA GLU A 776 15.52 1.64 19.22
C GLU A 776 14.98 2.25 20.52
N LYS A 777 15.11 1.49 21.59
CA LYS A 777 15.32 2.11 22.87
C LYS A 777 16.62 2.87 22.68
N SER A 778 16.50 4.20 22.66
CA SER A 778 17.59 5.16 22.70
C SER A 778 18.92 4.52 23.05
N ALA A 779 19.86 4.48 22.08
CA ALA A 779 21.22 4.08 22.35
C ALA A 779 21.70 4.86 23.58
N PRO A 780 22.21 4.19 24.61
CA PRO A 780 22.89 4.90 25.66
C PRO A 780 24.07 5.63 25.00
N ALA A 781 24.20 6.91 25.29
CA ALA A 781 25.33 7.71 24.87
C ALA A 781 26.62 6.91 25.05
N LEU A 782 27.40 6.79 23.98
CA LEU A 782 28.75 6.22 24.04
C LEU A 782 29.55 7.01 25.05
N GLU A 783 29.61 6.51 26.29
CA GLU A 783 30.66 6.89 27.25
C GLU A 783 32.01 6.46 26.65
N ALA A 784 32.80 7.44 26.33
CA ALA A 784 34.19 7.25 25.93
C ALA A 784 34.90 6.44 27.01
N SER A 785 35.29 5.22 26.75
CA SER A 785 36.15 4.43 27.63
C SER A 785 37.53 5.04 27.63
N HIS A 786 37.78 5.88 28.60
CA HIS A 786 39.17 6.16 29.05
C HIS A 786 39.63 4.98 29.90
N THR A 787 40.61 4.29 29.40
CA THR A 787 41.41 3.30 30.15
C THR A 787 42.14 4.00 31.31
N ASP A 788 41.71 3.70 32.53
CA ASP A 788 42.45 4.06 33.72
C ASP A 788 43.72 3.21 33.85
N THR A 789 44.84 3.90 33.92
CA THR A 789 46.03 3.38 34.56
C THR A 789 46.10 3.88 36.01
N ASP A 790 46.17 2.93 36.93
CA ASP A 790 46.39 3.08 38.36
C ASP A 790 47.32 4.24 38.76
N ASN A 791 46.89 5.07 39.67
CA ASN A 791 47.76 5.53 40.73
C ASN A 791 46.98 5.88 42.02
N GLN A 792 47.30 5.18 43.12
CA GLN A 792 46.81 5.43 44.46
C GLN A 792 47.45 6.71 45.03
N THR A 793 46.66 7.56 45.64
CA THR A 793 47.02 8.24 46.89
C THR A 793 45.78 8.88 47.56
N ALA A 794 45.84 8.91 48.83
CA ALA A 794 44.86 9.10 49.91
C ALA A 794 44.20 10.49 50.05
N PRO A 795 43.25 10.67 50.98
CA PRO A 795 42.18 11.63 51.00
C PRO A 795 42.60 13.04 51.52
N VAL A 796 41.97 14.05 50.99
CA VAL A 796 42.06 15.40 51.56
C VAL A 796 40.62 15.93 51.79
N GLU A 797 40.50 16.53 52.98
CA GLU A 797 39.37 17.06 53.71
C GLU A 797 38.42 18.01 52.94
N GLU A 798 37.18 17.96 53.36
CA GLU A 798 36.12 18.94 53.08
C GLU A 798 36.49 20.35 53.59
N ILE A 799 36.24 21.37 52.79
CA ILE A 799 36.10 22.76 53.21
C ILE A 799 34.71 23.25 52.79
N PRO A 800 33.97 23.86 53.73
CA PRO A 800 32.57 24.22 53.47
C PRO A 800 32.50 25.51 52.66
N GLN A 801 31.64 25.54 51.68
CA GLN A 801 31.21 26.78 50.99
C GLN A 801 29.93 27.32 51.64
N GLU A 802 29.98 28.58 52.01
CA GLU A 802 28.85 29.37 52.46
C GLU A 802 27.86 29.67 51.30
N PRO A 803 26.60 29.94 51.66
CA PRO A 803 25.52 29.95 50.67
C PRO A 803 25.37 31.30 49.96
N GLU A 804 25.36 31.29 48.64
CA GLU A 804 24.81 32.41 47.88
C GLU A 804 23.28 32.33 47.77
N ASN A 805 22.70 33.47 48.09
CA ASN A 805 21.27 33.79 48.14
C ASN A 805 20.58 33.56 46.77
N GLU A 806 19.84 32.47 46.61
CA GLU A 806 18.77 32.40 45.64
C GLU A 806 17.42 32.71 46.30
N LYS A 807 16.84 33.80 45.88
CA LYS A 807 15.43 34.14 46.16
C LYS A 807 14.55 33.04 45.58
N GLY A 808 14.03 32.15 46.39
CA GLY A 808 13.01 31.20 46.00
C GLY A 808 11.72 31.94 45.60
N SER A 809 11.37 31.90 44.34
CA SER A 809 9.99 32.03 43.91
C SER A 809 9.35 30.64 44.07
N SER A 810 8.40 30.48 44.97
CA SER A 810 7.61 29.27 45.09
C SER A 810 6.78 29.12 43.83
N GLU A 811 7.19 28.23 42.92
CA GLU A 811 6.38 27.85 41.78
C GLU A 811 5.14 27.10 42.29
N MET A 812 3.95 27.72 42.11
CA MET A 812 2.69 27.05 42.39
C MET A 812 2.32 26.10 41.25
N LYS A 813 1.91 24.89 41.59
CA LYS A 813 1.44 23.88 40.61
C LYS A 813 -0.05 23.59 40.83
N LYS A 814 -0.82 23.58 39.74
CA LYS A 814 -2.22 23.19 39.80
C LYS A 814 -2.44 21.99 38.82
N VAL A 815 -3.36 21.10 39.23
CA VAL A 815 -3.73 19.93 38.44
C VAL A 815 -5.19 20.01 38.08
N LEU A 816 -5.50 20.00 36.78
CA LEU A 816 -6.87 19.97 36.26
C LEU A 816 -7.20 18.56 35.78
N THR A 817 -8.41 18.09 36.05
CA THR A 817 -8.97 16.89 35.42
C THR A 817 -9.82 17.31 34.24
N VAL A 818 -9.53 16.77 33.06
CA VAL A 818 -10.15 17.17 31.80
C VAL A 818 -10.79 15.97 31.08
N GLU A 819 -12.07 15.99 30.85
CA GLU A 819 -12.80 14.99 30.10
C GLU A 819 -12.97 15.38 28.60
N GLY A 820 -13.14 14.36 27.75
CA GLY A 820 -13.32 14.55 26.30
C GLY A 820 -12.02 14.43 25.48
N MET A 821 -10.87 14.26 26.11
CA MET A 821 -9.62 13.97 25.42
C MET A 821 -9.58 12.50 24.97
N MET A 822 -9.50 12.23 23.67
CA MET A 822 -9.50 10.87 23.09
C MET A 822 -8.24 10.52 22.31
N CYS A 823 -7.35 11.48 22.05
CA CYS A 823 -6.14 11.26 21.23
C CYS A 823 -5.05 12.28 21.53
N ALA A 824 -3.82 12.01 21.08
CA ALA A 824 -2.67 12.90 21.25
C ALA A 824 -2.89 14.33 20.69
N HIS A 825 -3.76 14.50 19.69
CA HIS A 825 -4.09 15.82 19.17
C HIS A 825 -4.94 16.62 20.17
N CYS A 826 -5.89 15.94 20.85
CA CYS A 826 -6.69 16.55 21.93
C CYS A 826 -5.78 16.97 23.09
N GLN A 827 -4.84 16.13 23.47
CA GLN A 827 -3.82 16.41 24.48
C GLN A 827 -3.03 17.67 24.16
N ALA A 828 -2.47 17.76 22.93
CA ALA A 828 -1.71 18.92 22.48
C ALA A 828 -2.57 20.20 22.41
N HIS A 829 -3.84 20.08 22.10
CA HIS A 829 -4.76 21.22 22.01
C HIS A 829 -5.08 21.79 23.41
N VAL A 830 -5.35 20.93 24.38
CA VAL A 830 -5.54 21.34 25.80
C VAL A 830 -4.25 21.93 26.38
N GLN A 831 -3.11 21.30 26.09
CA GLN A 831 -1.81 21.78 26.53
C GLN A 831 -1.51 23.19 25.99
N LYS A 832 -1.78 23.43 24.72
CA LYS A 832 -1.61 24.74 24.08
C LYS A 832 -2.54 25.81 24.66
N ALA A 833 -3.78 25.46 24.94
CA ALA A 833 -4.77 26.37 25.53
C ALA A 833 -4.35 26.82 26.92
N LEU A 834 -3.91 25.87 27.76
CA LEU A 834 -3.43 26.16 29.11
C LEU A 834 -2.12 26.93 29.11
N ALA A 835 -1.18 26.62 28.20
CA ALA A 835 0.07 27.36 28.06
C ALA A 835 -0.13 28.80 27.51
N GLY A 836 -1.27 29.10 26.89
CA GLY A 836 -1.64 30.44 26.43
C GLY A 836 -2.22 31.34 27.51
N VAL A 837 -2.46 30.84 28.71
CA VAL A 837 -2.99 31.64 29.85
C VAL A 837 -1.88 32.46 30.49
N GLU A 838 -2.11 33.77 30.66
CA GLU A 838 -1.12 34.68 31.25
C GLU A 838 -0.83 34.27 32.70
N GLY A 839 0.42 34.00 33.00
CA GLY A 839 0.88 33.51 34.32
C GLY A 839 1.22 32.03 34.37
N VAL A 840 0.94 31.27 33.31
CA VAL A 840 1.35 29.85 33.16
C VAL A 840 2.75 29.80 32.56
N THR A 841 3.69 29.16 33.27
CA THR A 841 5.07 28.93 32.78
C THR A 841 5.20 27.62 32.02
N GLU A 842 4.46 26.60 32.46
CA GLU A 842 4.48 25.28 31.82
C GLU A 842 3.13 24.60 31.99
N ALA A 843 2.69 23.87 30.97
CA ALA A 843 1.51 23.01 31.03
C ALA A 843 1.85 21.63 30.46
N VAL A 844 1.63 20.59 31.25
CA VAL A 844 1.85 19.19 30.87
C VAL A 844 0.54 18.44 30.98
N VAL A 845 0.08 17.87 29.89
CA VAL A 845 -1.19 17.13 29.85
C VAL A 845 -0.92 15.65 29.62
N ASP A 846 -1.51 14.80 30.46
CA ASP A 846 -1.43 13.35 30.33
C ASP A 846 -2.78 12.78 29.91
N LEU A 847 -2.78 12.08 28.77
CA LEU A 847 -3.96 11.52 28.16
C LEU A 847 -4.48 10.28 28.91
N GLU A 848 -3.61 9.48 29.50
CA GLU A 848 -3.99 8.24 30.20
C GLU A 848 -4.69 8.54 31.53
N SER A 849 -4.13 9.47 32.30
CA SER A 849 -4.71 9.89 33.57
C SER A 849 -5.79 10.96 33.43
N LYS A 850 -5.97 11.53 32.23
CA LYS A 850 -6.86 12.66 31.92
C LYS A 850 -6.59 13.90 32.77
N LYS A 851 -5.34 14.11 33.13
CA LYS A 851 -4.91 15.24 33.99
C LYS A 851 -4.02 16.20 33.23
N ALA A 852 -4.20 17.49 33.51
CA ALA A 852 -3.33 18.57 33.06
C ALA A 852 -2.65 19.22 34.25
N THR A 853 -1.33 19.18 34.33
CA THR A 853 -0.52 19.84 35.36
C THR A 853 0.00 21.17 34.83
N VAL A 854 -0.28 22.24 35.54
CA VAL A 854 0.09 23.60 35.15
C VAL A 854 1.00 24.19 36.22
N THR A 855 2.16 24.69 35.80
CA THR A 855 3.12 25.41 36.65
C THR A 855 2.91 26.90 36.48
N LEU A 856 2.79 27.66 37.56
CA LEU A 856 2.38 29.06 37.56
C LEU A 856 3.51 29.97 38.10
N ALA A 857 3.80 31.06 37.38
CA ALA A 857 4.72 32.12 37.85
C ALA A 857 4.02 33.10 38.79
N GLN A 858 2.69 33.17 38.75
CA GLN A 858 1.84 33.99 39.64
C GLN A 858 0.53 33.24 39.90
N ASP A 859 -0.17 33.58 40.96
CA ASP A 859 -1.47 32.92 41.25
C ASP A 859 -2.51 33.27 40.18
N VAL A 860 -2.93 32.27 39.42
CA VAL A 860 -3.99 32.34 38.43
C VAL A 860 -5.23 31.68 38.96
N ALA A 861 -6.37 32.38 38.91
CA ALA A 861 -7.64 31.88 39.44
C ALA A 861 -8.03 30.57 38.71
N ASP A 862 -8.50 29.58 39.50
CA ASP A 862 -8.93 28.26 38.93
C ASP A 862 -9.92 28.41 37.77
N GLN A 863 -10.84 29.39 37.88
CA GLN A 863 -11.83 29.64 36.85
C GLN A 863 -11.23 29.99 35.47
N VAL A 864 -10.12 30.73 35.44
CA VAL A 864 -9.43 31.13 34.20
C VAL A 864 -8.86 29.91 33.50
N LEU A 865 -8.29 28.96 34.26
CA LEU A 865 -7.75 27.71 33.71
C LEU A 865 -8.87 26.78 33.23
N LEU A 866 -10.00 26.73 33.96
CA LEU A 866 -11.18 25.95 33.57
C LEU A 866 -11.85 26.53 32.31
N ASP A 867 -11.93 27.85 32.18
CA ASP A 867 -12.49 28.54 31.02
C ASP A 867 -11.60 28.30 29.77
N ALA A 868 -10.28 28.32 29.89
CA ALA A 868 -9.37 28.05 28.79
C ALA A 868 -9.52 26.62 28.25
N VAL A 869 -9.78 25.65 29.15
CA VAL A 869 -10.07 24.25 28.70
C VAL A 869 -11.43 24.15 28.04
N THR A 870 -12.42 24.90 28.53
CA THR A 870 -13.78 24.95 27.97
C THR A 870 -13.80 25.61 26.59
N GLU A 871 -13.09 26.73 26.40
CA GLU A 871 -12.92 27.40 25.10
C GLU A 871 -12.19 26.51 24.09
N ALA A 872 -11.30 25.66 24.55
CA ALA A 872 -10.65 24.65 23.72
C ALA A 872 -11.60 23.49 23.32
N GLY A 873 -12.85 23.49 23.82
CA GLY A 873 -13.88 22.51 23.45
C GLY A 873 -13.84 21.20 24.26
N TYR A 874 -13.24 21.23 25.46
CA TYR A 874 -13.16 20.08 26.39
C TYR A 874 -13.87 20.40 27.70
N THR A 875 -14.19 19.37 28.48
CA THR A 875 -14.94 19.51 29.72
C THR A 875 -13.99 19.43 30.93
N PRO A 876 -13.67 20.54 31.62
CA PRO A 876 -12.92 20.48 32.84
C PRO A 876 -13.83 19.98 33.99
N VAL A 877 -13.29 19.08 34.82
CA VAL A 877 -14.04 18.44 35.94
C VAL A 877 -13.61 19.00 37.28
N SER A 878 -12.33 19.20 37.53
CA SER A 878 -11.79 19.75 38.78
C SER A 878 -10.46 20.46 38.55
N CYS A 879 -10.15 21.41 39.43
CA CYS A 879 -8.84 22.05 39.56
C CYS A 879 -8.38 21.98 41.02
N GLU A 880 -7.20 21.42 41.23
CA GLU A 880 -6.62 21.23 42.57
C GLU A 880 -5.24 21.85 42.61
N THR A 881 -4.92 22.60 43.65
CA THR A 881 -3.58 23.16 43.86
C THR A 881 -2.70 22.11 44.54
N LEU A 882 -1.56 21.80 43.94
CA LEU A 882 -0.53 20.97 44.58
C LEU A 882 0.29 21.85 45.52
N ALA A 883 0.27 21.50 46.79
CA ALA A 883 1.00 22.21 47.86
C ALA A 883 2.51 21.98 47.78
#